data_de25bef24b73c4ef29299090d6985c1d
#
_entry.id   de25bef24b73c4ef29299090d6985c1d
#
_cell.length_a   1.000
_cell.length_b   1.000
_cell.length_c   1.000
_cell.angle_alpha   90.00
_cell.angle_beta   90.00
_cell.angle_gamma   90.00
#
_symmetry.space_group_name_H-M   'P 1'
#
loop_
_entity.id
_entity.type
_entity.pdbx_description
1 polymer ?
#
loop_
_entity_poly.entity_id
_entity_poly.type
_entity_poly.pdbx_seq_one_letter_code
_entity_poly.pdbx_strand_id
1 'polypeptide(L)'
;MCDLRRPAAGGMMDLAYVCEWEKWSKSTHCPSVPLACAWSCRNLIAFTMDLRSDDQDLTRMIHILDTEHPWDLHSIPSEHREAITCLEWDQSGSRLLSADADGQIKCWSMADHLANSWESSVGSLVEGDPIVALSWLHNGVKLALHVEKSGASSFGEKFSRVKFSPSLTLFGGKPMEGWIAVTVSGLVTVSLLKPSGQVLTSTESLCRLRGRVALADIAFTGGGNIVVATADGSSASPVQFYKVCVSVVSEKCRIDTEILPSLFMRCTTDLNRKDKFPAITHLKFLARDMSEQVLLCASSQTSSIVECWSLRKEGLPVNNIFQQISPVGLALAFHDGSVHIVHRLSLQTMAVFYSSATPRPVDEPAIKRPRTAGPAVHFKAMQLSWTSLALVGIDNQGKLSVLRLSPSMGHPLEVGLALRHLLFLLEYCMVTGYDWWDILLHVQPSMVQSLVEKLHEEYTRQTAALQQVLSTRILAMKASLCKLSPCTVTRVCDYHTKLFLIAISSTLKSLLRPHFLNTPDKSPGDRLTEICAKITDVDIDKVMINLKTEEFVLDMNTLQALQQLLQWVGDFVLYLLASLPNQGSLLRPGHSFLRDGTSLGMLRELMVVIRIWGLLKPSCLPVYTATSDTQDSMSLLFRLLTKLWICCRDEGPASEPDEALVDECCLLPSQLLIPSLDWLPASDGLVSRLQPKQPLRLQFGRAPTLPGSAATLQLDGLARAPGQPKIDHLRRLHLGACPTEECKACTRCGCVTMLKSPNRTTAVKQWEQRWIKNCLCGGLWWRVPLS
;
A
#
# COMPACT_ATOMS: atom_id res chain seq x y z
N MET A 1 -21.86 -27.98 34.51
CA MET A 1 -22.21 -28.41 33.15
C MET A 1 -22.78 -27.21 32.44
N CYS A 2 -21.93 -26.39 31.80
CA CYS A 2 -22.37 -25.27 30.98
C CYS A 2 -22.33 -25.74 29.52
N ASP A 3 -23.52 -25.85 28.95
CA ASP A 3 -23.76 -26.17 27.56
C ASP A 3 -23.19 -25.02 26.70
N LEU A 4 -22.01 -25.20 26.11
CA LEU A 4 -21.45 -24.32 25.10
C LEU A 4 -22.21 -24.56 23.79
N ARG A 5 -23.32 -23.84 23.61
CA ARG A 5 -24.01 -23.73 22.34
C ARG A 5 -23.00 -23.17 21.31
N ARG A 6 -22.76 -23.97 20.27
CA ARG A 6 -21.94 -23.58 19.10
C ARG A 6 -22.47 -22.25 18.52
N PRO A 7 -21.64 -21.27 18.27
CA PRO A 7 -22.08 -20.09 17.55
C PRO A 7 -22.43 -20.45 16.12
N ALA A 8 -23.55 -19.90 15.65
CA ALA A 8 -24.03 -20.05 14.28
C ALA A 8 -22.95 -19.64 13.26
N ALA A 9 -22.89 -20.37 12.17
CA ALA A 9 -21.89 -20.28 11.10
C ALA A 9 -21.94 -18.97 10.32
N GLY A 10 -21.35 -17.92 10.88
CA GLY A 10 -20.88 -16.72 10.19
C GLY A 10 -19.41 -16.59 10.58
N GLY A 11 -18.49 -17.17 9.79
CA GLY A 11 -17.13 -17.40 10.22
C GLY A 11 -16.37 -16.11 10.47
N MET A 12 -15.73 -15.97 11.63
CA MET A 12 -14.76 -14.89 11.93
C MET A 12 -13.53 -14.96 11.02
N MET A 13 -13.35 -16.04 10.27
CA MET A 13 -12.23 -16.26 9.38
C MET A 13 -12.69 -17.04 8.15
N ASP A 14 -12.52 -16.43 6.98
CA ASP A 14 -12.88 -17.00 5.68
C ASP A 14 -11.67 -17.02 4.75
N LEU A 15 -11.58 -18.07 3.92
CA LEU A 15 -10.58 -18.16 2.87
C LEU A 15 -10.95 -17.23 1.71
N ALA A 16 -10.07 -16.28 1.35
CA ALA A 16 -10.26 -15.39 0.22
C ALA A 16 -9.82 -16.07 -1.08
N TYR A 17 -8.58 -16.48 -1.15
CA TYR A 17 -8.05 -17.23 -2.29
C TYR A 17 -6.88 -18.12 -1.89
N VAL A 18 -6.56 -19.02 -2.79
CA VAL A 18 -5.43 -19.93 -2.70
C VAL A 18 -4.65 -19.88 -4.00
N CYS A 19 -3.31 -19.75 -3.89
CA CYS A 19 -2.39 -19.90 -5.01
C CYS A 19 -1.58 -21.18 -4.86
N GLU A 20 -1.44 -21.94 -5.94
CA GLU A 20 -0.67 -23.17 -5.96
C GLU A 20 0.15 -23.31 -7.25
N TRP A 21 1.24 -24.04 -7.17
CA TRP A 21 2.05 -24.42 -8.32
C TRP A 21 1.34 -25.44 -9.19
N GLU A 22 1.60 -25.42 -10.48
CA GLU A 22 1.20 -26.52 -11.38
C GLU A 22 1.75 -27.85 -10.92
N LYS A 23 1.05 -28.96 -11.22
CA LYS A 23 1.45 -30.29 -10.73
C LYS A 23 2.88 -30.69 -11.13
N TRP A 24 3.28 -30.38 -12.35
CA TRP A 24 4.62 -30.66 -12.85
C TRP A 24 5.69 -29.76 -12.23
N SER A 25 5.36 -28.52 -11.90
CA SER A 25 6.26 -27.57 -11.21
C SER A 25 6.44 -27.91 -9.73
N LYS A 26 5.52 -28.63 -9.10
CA LYS A 26 5.63 -29.08 -7.71
C LYS A 26 6.82 -30.00 -7.44
N SER A 27 7.30 -30.73 -8.45
CA SER A 27 8.50 -31.56 -8.32
C SER A 27 9.79 -30.73 -8.26
N THR A 28 9.80 -29.54 -8.84
CA THR A 28 10.95 -28.64 -8.90
C THR A 28 10.91 -27.55 -7.82
N HIS A 29 9.71 -27.14 -7.38
CA HIS A 29 9.53 -26.15 -6.31
C HIS A 29 9.35 -26.85 -4.95
N CYS A 30 10.30 -26.67 -4.06
CA CYS A 30 10.29 -27.25 -2.72
C CYS A 30 10.12 -26.14 -1.67
N PRO A 31 9.21 -26.31 -0.68
CA PRO A 31 9.17 -25.38 0.46
C PRO A 31 10.53 -25.35 1.16
N SER A 32 11.06 -24.15 1.39
CA SER A 32 12.30 -23.94 2.13
C SER A 32 12.18 -24.43 3.57
N VAL A 33 13.27 -24.84 4.16
CA VAL A 33 13.35 -25.24 5.57
C VAL A 33 14.51 -24.51 6.23
N PRO A 34 14.22 -23.52 7.09
CA PRO A 34 12.90 -22.97 7.49
C PRO A 34 12.23 -22.23 6.34
N LEU A 35 10.90 -22.07 6.42
CA LEU A 35 10.14 -21.25 5.49
C LEU A 35 9.91 -19.87 6.11
N ALA A 36 10.35 -18.82 5.43
CA ALA A 36 10.15 -17.43 5.84
C ALA A 36 9.08 -16.77 4.97
N CYS A 37 8.25 -15.92 5.60
CA CYS A 37 7.20 -15.15 4.94
C CYS A 37 7.08 -13.78 5.58
N ALA A 38 6.90 -12.74 4.77
CA ALA A 38 6.71 -11.36 5.23
C ALA A 38 5.67 -10.64 4.39
N TRP A 39 4.82 -9.82 5.03
CA TRP A 39 3.78 -9.00 4.38
C TRP A 39 4.11 -7.51 4.55
N SER A 40 4.22 -6.77 3.44
CA SER A 40 4.58 -5.36 3.46
C SER A 40 3.37 -4.44 3.69
N CYS A 41 3.64 -3.18 4.09
CA CYS A 41 2.62 -2.15 4.18
C CYS A 41 2.04 -1.71 2.81
N ARG A 42 2.58 -2.22 1.71
CA ARG A 42 2.07 -2.03 0.33
C ARG A 42 1.32 -3.24 -0.19
N ASN A 43 0.97 -4.18 0.69
CA ASN A 43 0.32 -5.43 0.34
C ASN A 43 1.12 -6.29 -0.67
N LEU A 44 2.46 -6.23 -0.59
CA LEU A 44 3.35 -7.20 -1.21
C LEU A 44 3.65 -8.32 -0.21
N ILE A 45 3.58 -9.56 -0.66
CA ILE A 45 3.95 -10.73 0.12
C ILE A 45 5.25 -11.29 -0.43
N ALA A 46 6.26 -11.45 0.45
CA ALA A 46 7.50 -12.15 0.14
C ALA A 46 7.53 -13.49 0.88
N PHE A 47 8.00 -14.53 0.22
CA PHE A 47 8.19 -15.85 0.85
C PHE A 47 9.33 -16.61 0.21
N THR A 48 9.89 -17.56 0.96
CA THR A 48 10.98 -18.39 0.50
C THR A 48 10.51 -19.71 -0.09
N MET A 49 11.16 -20.14 -1.17
CA MET A 49 10.94 -21.43 -1.80
C MET A 49 12.26 -21.86 -2.44
N ASP A 50 12.55 -23.13 -2.45
CA ASP A 50 13.73 -23.64 -3.10
C ASP A 50 13.39 -24.25 -4.46
N LEU A 51 14.25 -24.01 -5.45
CA LEU A 51 14.20 -24.70 -6.74
C LEU A 51 15.20 -25.84 -6.73
N ARG A 52 14.72 -27.04 -7.06
CA ARG A 52 15.56 -28.19 -7.26
C ARG A 52 15.87 -28.39 -8.75
N SER A 53 17.13 -28.40 -9.11
CA SER A 53 17.56 -28.77 -10.46
C SER A 53 17.56 -30.31 -10.67
N ASP A 54 17.72 -30.75 -11.93
CA ASP A 54 17.83 -32.16 -12.29
C ASP A 54 19.04 -32.82 -11.59
N ASP A 55 20.09 -32.06 -11.32
CA ASP A 55 21.30 -32.48 -10.58
C ASP A 55 21.10 -32.45 -9.04
N GLN A 56 19.88 -32.23 -8.56
CA GLN A 56 19.46 -32.08 -7.16
C GLN A 56 20.06 -30.88 -6.42
N ASP A 57 20.71 -29.97 -7.09
CA ASP A 57 21.14 -28.72 -6.51
C ASP A 57 19.94 -27.83 -6.15
N LEU A 58 19.98 -27.20 -4.95
CA LEU A 58 18.95 -26.34 -4.44
C LEU A 58 19.34 -24.87 -4.67
N THR A 59 18.55 -24.17 -5.47
CA THR A 59 18.64 -22.70 -5.59
C THR A 59 17.69 -22.07 -4.60
N ARG A 60 18.21 -21.23 -3.71
CA ARG A 60 17.41 -20.47 -2.73
C ARG A 60 16.68 -19.34 -3.43
N MET A 61 15.35 -19.38 -3.43
CA MET A 61 14.53 -18.38 -4.11
C MET A 61 13.78 -17.52 -3.11
N ILE A 62 13.62 -16.26 -3.45
CA ILE A 62 12.65 -15.34 -2.80
C ILE A 62 11.58 -15.03 -3.84
N HIS A 63 10.34 -15.29 -3.49
CA HIS A 63 9.20 -14.99 -4.33
C HIS A 63 8.47 -13.77 -3.77
N ILE A 64 8.15 -12.81 -4.65
CA ILE A 64 7.39 -11.60 -4.31
C ILE A 64 6.16 -11.55 -5.20
N LEU A 65 5.00 -11.31 -4.58
CA LEU A 65 3.72 -11.15 -5.26
C LEU A 65 2.98 -9.92 -4.76
N ASP A 66 2.20 -9.31 -5.65
CA ASP A 66 1.18 -8.32 -5.30
C ASP A 66 -0.12 -9.06 -4.95
N THR A 67 -0.74 -8.72 -3.83
CA THR A 67 -1.98 -9.36 -3.38
C THR A 67 -3.14 -9.19 -4.35
N GLU A 68 -3.11 -8.15 -5.19
CA GLU A 68 -4.11 -7.91 -6.24
C GLU A 68 -3.91 -8.82 -7.48
N HIS A 69 -2.65 -9.27 -7.73
CA HIS A 69 -2.27 -10.12 -8.87
C HIS A 69 -1.39 -11.30 -8.40
N PRO A 70 -1.88 -12.15 -7.49
CA PRO A 70 -1.04 -13.15 -6.83
C PRO A 70 -0.56 -14.28 -7.76
N TRP A 71 -1.06 -14.37 -8.98
CA TRP A 71 -0.56 -15.29 -10.00
C TRP A 71 0.67 -14.76 -10.73
N ASP A 72 0.88 -13.44 -10.76
CA ASP A 72 2.06 -12.79 -11.37
C ASP A 72 3.20 -12.77 -10.34
N LEU A 73 3.83 -13.92 -10.18
CA LEU A 73 4.87 -14.11 -9.19
C LEU A 73 6.23 -13.66 -9.72
N HIS A 74 6.89 -12.75 -9.01
CA HIS A 74 8.28 -12.41 -9.29
C HIS A 74 9.21 -13.27 -8.45
N SER A 75 10.10 -14.00 -9.12
CA SER A 75 11.04 -14.95 -8.50
C SER A 75 12.46 -14.43 -8.58
N ILE A 76 13.09 -14.27 -7.43
CA ILE A 76 14.46 -13.77 -7.29
C ILE A 76 15.37 -14.93 -6.89
N PRO A 77 16.37 -15.34 -7.71
CA PRO A 77 17.45 -16.18 -7.24
C PRO A 77 18.25 -15.38 -6.21
N SER A 78 18.16 -15.81 -4.95
CA SER A 78 18.68 -14.99 -3.84
C SER A 78 20.21 -15.00 -3.73
N GLU A 79 20.86 -15.96 -4.38
CA GLU A 79 22.31 -16.20 -4.24
C GLU A 79 22.76 -16.37 -2.78
N HIS A 80 21.86 -16.73 -1.88
CA HIS A 80 22.20 -17.20 -0.55
C HIS A 80 22.74 -18.64 -0.63
N ARG A 81 23.83 -18.91 0.05
CA ARG A 81 24.45 -20.23 0.08
C ARG A 81 23.65 -21.20 0.93
N GLU A 82 23.17 -20.73 2.05
CA GLU A 82 22.42 -21.50 3.03
C GLU A 82 20.93 -21.11 3.06
N ALA A 83 20.14 -21.84 3.84
CA ALA A 83 18.70 -21.61 3.96
C ALA A 83 18.39 -20.21 4.50
N ILE A 84 17.46 -19.51 3.88
CA ILE A 84 17.01 -18.19 4.33
C ILE A 84 16.20 -18.38 5.61
N THR A 85 16.61 -17.74 6.69
CA THR A 85 15.98 -17.84 8.01
C THR A 85 15.01 -16.69 8.30
N CYS A 86 15.25 -15.50 7.75
CA CYS A 86 14.47 -14.30 8.02
C CYS A 86 14.18 -13.52 6.73
N LEU A 87 12.98 -12.97 6.65
CA LEU A 87 12.56 -11.94 5.69
C LEU A 87 11.92 -10.78 6.45
N GLU A 88 12.30 -9.55 6.12
CA GLU A 88 11.76 -8.37 6.79
C GLU A 88 11.61 -7.20 5.82
N TRP A 89 10.39 -6.66 5.68
CA TRP A 89 10.13 -5.46 4.90
C TRP A 89 10.51 -4.20 5.65
N ASP A 90 11.04 -3.20 4.92
CA ASP A 90 11.19 -1.87 5.48
C ASP A 90 9.82 -1.20 5.67
N GLN A 91 9.80 -0.12 6.41
CA GLN A 91 8.58 0.61 6.73
C GLN A 91 7.89 1.24 5.52
N SER A 92 8.61 1.47 4.43
CA SER A 92 8.04 1.97 3.17
C SER A 92 7.44 0.86 2.31
N GLY A 93 7.72 -0.41 2.62
CA GLY A 93 7.36 -1.58 1.82
C GLY A 93 8.03 -1.64 0.46
N SER A 94 9.18 -0.95 0.28
CA SER A 94 9.92 -0.89 -0.98
C SER A 94 11.29 -1.57 -0.93
N ARG A 95 11.75 -1.95 0.26
CA ARG A 95 12.99 -2.69 0.46
C ARG A 95 12.73 -3.93 1.32
N LEU A 96 13.39 -5.01 0.99
CA LEU A 96 13.29 -6.28 1.69
C LEU A 96 14.68 -6.69 2.19
N LEU A 97 14.79 -7.12 3.44
CA LEU A 97 15.95 -7.82 3.97
C LEU A 97 15.72 -9.33 3.90
N SER A 98 16.76 -10.06 3.50
CA SER A 98 16.83 -11.50 3.67
C SER A 98 18.11 -11.85 4.44
N ALA A 99 18.00 -12.80 5.35
CA ALA A 99 19.14 -13.33 6.09
C ALA A 99 19.15 -14.85 6.05
N ASP A 100 20.34 -15.47 6.05
CA ASP A 100 20.50 -16.91 5.92
C ASP A 100 21.20 -17.57 7.13
N ALA A 101 21.33 -18.88 7.04
CA ALA A 101 21.97 -19.70 8.06
C ALA A 101 23.51 -19.64 8.05
N ASP A 102 24.14 -18.94 7.09
CA ASP A 102 25.58 -18.64 7.07
C ASP A 102 25.89 -17.23 7.60
N GLY A 103 24.85 -16.48 8.02
CA GLY A 103 25.02 -15.13 8.57
C GLY A 103 25.05 -14.02 7.51
N GLN A 104 24.74 -14.33 6.25
CA GLN A 104 24.68 -13.35 5.18
C GLN A 104 23.34 -12.61 5.23
N ILE A 105 23.39 -11.28 5.21
CA ILE A 105 22.21 -10.41 5.11
C ILE A 105 22.30 -9.64 3.80
N LYS A 106 21.23 -9.67 2.99
CA LYS A 106 21.11 -8.92 1.75
C LYS A 106 19.92 -7.96 1.83
N CYS A 107 20.09 -6.76 1.28
CA CYS A 107 19.04 -5.77 1.13
C CYS A 107 18.65 -5.69 -0.35
N TRP A 108 17.37 -5.96 -0.61
CA TRP A 108 16.77 -5.93 -1.94
C TRP A 108 15.97 -4.63 -2.11
N SER A 109 16.09 -4.01 -3.27
CA SER A 109 15.32 -2.81 -3.63
C SER A 109 14.72 -2.95 -5.03
N MET A 110 13.61 -2.24 -5.25
CA MET A 110 12.96 -2.23 -6.56
C MET A 110 13.84 -1.47 -7.57
N ALA A 111 14.27 -2.16 -8.63
CA ALA A 111 14.91 -1.53 -9.76
C ALA A 111 13.89 -0.72 -10.57
N ASP A 112 14.24 0.48 -10.99
CA ASP A 112 13.36 1.39 -11.74
C ASP A 112 11.96 1.59 -11.11
N HIS A 113 11.83 1.37 -9.80
CA HIS A 113 10.56 1.42 -9.04
C HIS A 113 9.53 0.37 -9.52
N LEU A 114 9.99 -0.77 -10.05
CA LEU A 114 9.14 -1.86 -10.54
C LEU A 114 9.00 -2.96 -9.49
N ALA A 115 7.77 -3.33 -9.17
CA ALA A 115 7.49 -4.38 -8.18
C ALA A 115 7.88 -5.80 -8.65
N ASN A 116 8.14 -5.98 -9.95
CA ASN A 116 8.66 -7.21 -10.53
C ASN A 116 10.11 -7.10 -11.03
N SER A 117 10.89 -6.18 -10.46
CA SER A 117 12.32 -6.06 -10.76
C SER A 117 13.06 -5.69 -9.47
N TRP A 118 13.84 -6.63 -8.95
CA TRP A 118 14.52 -6.47 -7.66
C TRP A 118 16.00 -6.70 -7.82
N GLU A 119 16.78 -5.86 -7.17
CA GLU A 119 18.23 -5.93 -7.18
C GLU A 119 18.77 -5.90 -5.74
N SER A 120 19.82 -6.67 -5.49
CA SER A 120 20.57 -6.59 -4.24
C SER A 120 21.42 -5.33 -4.24
N SER A 121 21.19 -4.42 -3.30
CA SER A 121 21.88 -3.14 -3.27
C SER A 121 23.10 -3.15 -2.35
N VAL A 122 22.93 -3.68 -1.14
CA VAL A 122 23.95 -3.69 -0.08
C VAL A 122 23.66 -4.87 0.85
N GLY A 123 24.65 -5.27 1.64
CA GLY A 123 24.50 -6.35 2.60
C GLY A 123 25.54 -6.29 3.71
N SER A 124 25.45 -7.22 4.64
CA SER A 124 26.43 -7.47 5.69
C SER A 124 26.57 -8.98 5.89
N LEU A 125 27.70 -9.39 6.46
CA LEU A 125 28.01 -10.79 6.72
C LEU A 125 28.52 -10.95 8.15
N VAL A 126 27.98 -11.93 8.87
CA VAL A 126 28.52 -12.45 10.13
C VAL A 126 28.89 -13.90 9.87
N GLU A 127 30.09 -14.11 9.36
CA GLU A 127 30.54 -15.36 8.77
C GLU A 127 30.34 -16.58 9.67
N GLY A 128 29.66 -17.62 9.15
CA GLY A 128 29.45 -18.90 9.80
C GLY A 128 28.50 -18.89 11.00
N ASP A 129 27.74 -17.79 11.23
CA ASP A 129 26.85 -17.67 12.39
C ASP A 129 25.39 -17.37 11.97
N PRO A 130 24.50 -18.37 12.03
CA PRO A 130 23.11 -18.23 11.55
C PRO A 130 22.35 -17.07 12.19
N ILE A 131 21.61 -16.32 11.38
CA ILE A 131 20.74 -15.25 11.84
C ILE A 131 19.41 -15.83 12.35
N VAL A 132 19.04 -15.53 13.58
CA VAL A 132 17.79 -16.00 14.23
C VAL A 132 16.74 -14.91 14.37
N ALA A 133 17.15 -13.64 14.37
CA ALA A 133 16.24 -12.50 14.35
C ALA A 133 16.82 -11.35 13.54
N LEU A 134 15.95 -10.64 12.84
CA LEU A 134 16.28 -9.53 11.97
C LEU A 134 15.22 -8.44 12.09
N SER A 135 15.61 -7.19 12.15
CA SER A 135 14.70 -6.06 12.16
C SER A 135 15.28 -4.82 11.50
N TRP A 136 14.45 -4.05 10.79
CA TRP A 136 14.81 -2.74 10.28
C TRP A 136 14.93 -1.71 11.39
N LEU A 137 15.94 -0.85 11.25
CA LEU A 137 16.13 0.37 12.04
C LEU A 137 15.79 1.57 11.14
N HIS A 138 14.87 2.41 11.57
CA HIS A 138 14.42 3.54 10.76
C HIS A 138 14.04 4.76 11.61
N ASN A 139 13.98 5.91 10.97
CA ASN A 139 13.70 7.19 11.61
C ASN A 139 12.22 7.45 11.94
N GLY A 140 11.39 6.45 11.82
CA GLY A 140 9.94 6.57 11.98
C GLY A 140 9.22 7.07 10.71
N VAL A 141 7.90 6.92 10.67
CA VAL A 141 7.05 7.40 9.57
C VAL A 141 6.89 8.91 9.66
N LYS A 142 7.19 9.62 8.58
CA LYS A 142 6.79 11.02 8.45
C LYS A 142 5.30 11.07 8.18
N LEU A 143 4.51 11.39 9.20
CA LEU A 143 3.08 11.57 9.05
C LEU A 143 2.77 12.91 8.41
N ALA A 144 1.73 12.94 7.58
CA ALA A 144 1.16 14.19 7.08
C ALA A 144 0.77 15.16 8.21
N LEU A 145 0.47 14.63 9.40
CA LEU A 145 0.11 15.39 10.61
C LEU A 145 1.23 16.26 11.17
N HIS A 146 2.51 15.99 10.84
CA HIS A 146 3.62 16.80 11.34
C HIS A 146 3.71 18.20 10.72
N VAL A 147 2.89 18.51 9.72
CA VAL A 147 2.85 19.82 9.07
C VAL A 147 2.16 20.88 9.93
N GLU A 148 1.35 20.47 10.92
CA GLU A 148 0.59 21.39 11.74
C GLU A 148 1.09 21.43 13.20
N LYS A 149 1.75 22.54 13.55
CA LYS A 149 2.16 22.85 14.92
C LYS A 149 0.98 23.33 15.81
N SER A 150 -0.18 23.58 15.25
CA SER A 150 -1.37 24.06 15.96
C SER A 150 -2.54 23.08 15.83
N GLY A 151 -2.85 22.42 16.92
CA GLY A 151 -3.72 21.28 17.09
C GLY A 151 -5.22 21.49 16.84
N ALA A 152 -5.63 21.78 15.63
CA ALA A 152 -7.05 21.96 15.31
C ALA A 152 -7.59 20.92 14.30
N SER A 153 -6.84 19.91 13.91
CA SER A 153 -7.37 18.88 13.00
C SER A 153 -7.93 17.68 13.77
N SER A 154 -9.11 17.18 13.38
CA SER A 154 -9.71 15.97 13.99
C SER A 154 -8.79 14.75 13.85
N PHE A 155 -7.99 14.66 12.80
CA PHE A 155 -6.95 13.63 12.63
C PHE A 155 -5.77 13.85 13.59
N GLY A 156 -5.38 15.10 13.87
CA GLY A 156 -4.36 15.44 14.84
C GLY A 156 -4.72 14.92 16.22
N GLU A 157 -5.96 15.13 16.67
CA GLU A 157 -6.46 14.61 17.95
C GLU A 157 -6.60 13.08 17.93
N LYS A 158 -7.23 12.52 16.89
CA LYS A 158 -7.53 11.10 16.75
C LYS A 158 -6.26 10.24 16.71
N PHE A 159 -5.21 10.71 16.03
CA PHE A 159 -3.96 9.97 15.83
C PHE A 159 -2.76 10.53 16.64
N SER A 160 -2.95 11.57 17.45
CA SER A 160 -1.88 12.20 18.24
C SER A 160 -1.14 11.25 19.18
N ARG A 161 -1.84 10.22 19.65
CA ARG A 161 -1.31 9.22 20.59
C ARG A 161 -0.84 7.94 19.91
N VAL A 162 -1.02 7.83 18.58
CA VAL A 162 -0.53 6.71 17.79
C VAL A 162 0.96 6.92 17.58
N LYS A 163 1.76 6.07 18.19
CA LYS A 163 3.19 6.01 17.90
C LYS A 163 3.38 5.15 16.66
N PHE A 164 3.73 5.81 15.59
CA PHE A 164 4.14 5.14 14.37
C PHE A 164 5.62 4.90 14.49
N SER A 165 6.07 3.69 14.46
CA SER A 165 7.43 3.19 14.57
C SER A 165 8.45 4.14 15.24
N PRO A 166 9.16 3.72 16.24
CA PRO A 166 10.02 4.62 17.00
C PRO A 166 11.05 5.25 16.06
N SER A 167 11.08 6.56 16.04
CA SER A 167 12.17 7.29 15.42
C SER A 167 13.42 7.02 16.27
N LEU A 168 14.39 6.37 15.70
CA LEU A 168 15.71 6.19 16.30
C LEU A 168 16.48 7.50 16.13
N THR A 169 16.10 8.53 16.87
CA THR A 169 16.81 9.82 16.90
C THR A 169 18.21 9.73 17.48
N LEU A 170 18.61 8.56 17.94
CA LEU A 170 19.78 8.34 18.81
C LEU A 170 21.10 8.20 18.06
N PHE A 171 21.11 8.15 16.74
CA PHE A 171 22.33 8.00 15.96
C PHE A 171 23.02 9.35 15.73
N GLY A 172 23.61 9.92 16.77
CA GLY A 172 24.40 11.15 16.66
C GLY A 172 23.62 12.38 16.16
N GLY A 173 22.31 12.43 16.38
CA GLY A 173 21.43 13.53 15.93
C GLY A 173 21.14 13.57 14.43
N LYS A 174 21.71 12.66 13.64
CA LYS A 174 21.41 12.52 12.20
C LYS A 174 20.48 11.32 11.98
N PRO A 175 19.40 11.48 11.21
CA PRO A 175 18.55 10.36 10.86
C PRO A 175 19.33 9.37 9.98
N MET A 176 19.41 8.11 10.41
CA MET A 176 20.01 7.01 9.68
C MET A 176 19.04 5.84 9.63
N GLU A 177 19.12 5.06 8.59
CA GLU A 177 18.37 3.81 8.44
C GLU A 177 19.36 2.65 8.43
N GLY A 178 18.89 1.46 8.72
CA GLY A 178 19.72 0.27 8.72
C GLY A 178 18.97 -0.95 9.24
N TRP A 179 19.70 -1.93 9.72
CA TRP A 179 19.13 -3.14 10.31
C TRP A 179 19.94 -3.61 11.52
N ILE A 180 19.27 -4.38 12.36
CA ILE A 180 19.84 -5.12 13.46
C ILE A 180 19.54 -6.60 13.29
N ALA A 181 20.53 -7.44 13.54
CA ALA A 181 20.43 -8.89 13.49
C ALA A 181 20.97 -9.51 14.78
N VAL A 182 20.40 -10.66 15.16
CA VAL A 182 20.86 -11.49 16.27
C VAL A 182 21.19 -12.85 15.73
N THR A 183 22.36 -13.40 16.12
CA THR A 183 22.87 -14.71 15.67
C THR A 183 22.65 -15.80 16.70
N VAL A 184 22.85 -17.05 16.28
CA VAL A 184 22.78 -18.23 17.15
C VAL A 184 23.84 -18.20 18.26
N SER A 185 25.04 -17.66 18.00
CA SER A 185 26.06 -17.51 19.05
C SER A 185 25.79 -16.35 20.01
N GLY A 186 24.77 -15.54 19.73
CA GLY A 186 24.39 -14.37 20.52
C GLY A 186 25.17 -13.10 20.20
N LEU A 187 25.65 -12.98 18.97
CA LEU A 187 26.16 -11.70 18.49
C LEU A 187 25.00 -10.82 18.04
N VAL A 188 25.08 -9.53 18.34
CA VAL A 188 24.20 -8.48 17.82
C VAL A 188 24.97 -7.67 16.81
N THR A 189 24.53 -7.69 15.57
CA THR A 189 25.13 -6.92 14.48
C THR A 189 24.19 -5.79 14.07
N VAL A 190 24.71 -4.58 14.03
CA VAL A 190 23.98 -3.39 13.53
C VAL A 190 24.69 -2.87 12.30
N SER A 191 23.93 -2.67 11.24
CA SER A 191 24.40 -2.11 9.99
C SER A 191 23.60 -0.87 9.65
N LEU A 192 24.27 0.28 9.55
CA LEU A 192 23.63 1.57 9.26
C LEU A 192 23.98 2.04 7.86
N LEU A 193 22.96 2.49 7.12
CA LEU A 193 23.08 2.96 5.74
C LEU A 193 23.43 4.46 5.73
N LYS A 194 24.58 4.82 5.16
CA LYS A 194 24.92 6.20 4.88
C LYS A 194 24.23 6.70 3.61
N PRO A 195 23.96 8.01 3.49
CA PRO A 195 23.46 8.59 2.23
C PRO A 195 24.39 8.37 1.02
N SER A 196 25.68 8.10 1.27
CA SER A 196 26.67 7.75 0.24
C SER A 196 26.53 6.32 -0.32
N GLY A 197 25.63 5.50 0.22
CA GLY A 197 25.50 4.08 -0.11
C GLY A 197 26.45 3.16 0.67
N GLN A 198 27.36 3.69 1.50
CA GLN A 198 28.20 2.90 2.37
C GLN A 198 27.41 2.38 3.58
N VAL A 199 27.80 1.19 4.07
CA VAL A 199 27.25 0.56 5.27
C VAL A 199 28.26 0.66 6.40
N LEU A 200 27.82 1.16 7.57
CA LEU A 200 28.58 1.12 8.81
C LEU A 200 28.12 -0.09 9.62
N THR A 201 28.96 -1.09 9.76
CA THR A 201 28.62 -2.30 10.54
C THR A 201 29.40 -2.31 11.84
N SER A 202 28.73 -2.70 12.92
CA SER A 202 29.31 -2.98 14.23
C SER A 202 28.71 -4.27 14.77
N THR A 203 29.49 -5.07 15.46
CA THR A 203 29.06 -6.32 16.08
C THR A 203 29.49 -6.34 17.54
N GLU A 204 28.59 -6.74 18.45
CA GLU A 204 28.83 -6.85 19.89
C GLU A 204 28.18 -8.14 20.41
N SER A 205 28.74 -8.71 21.48
CA SER A 205 28.21 -9.92 22.08
C SER A 205 27.14 -9.61 23.14
N LEU A 206 26.06 -10.41 23.15
CA LEU A 206 25.13 -10.45 24.28
C LEU A 206 25.83 -11.14 25.47
N CYS A 207 26.06 -10.40 26.55
CA CYS A 207 26.75 -10.93 27.71
C CYS A 207 25.93 -12.00 28.45
N ARG A 208 26.59 -12.96 29.10
CA ARG A 208 25.99 -13.98 30.01
C ARG A 208 24.96 -14.90 29.33
N LEU A 209 25.18 -15.29 28.12
CA LEU A 209 24.41 -16.37 27.50
C LEU A 209 24.70 -17.69 28.22
N ARG A 210 23.68 -18.49 28.52
CA ARG A 210 23.82 -19.83 29.12
C ARG A 210 23.98 -20.92 28.06
N GLY A 211 23.57 -20.67 26.82
CA GLY A 211 23.62 -21.59 25.69
C GLY A 211 23.52 -20.87 24.36
N ARG A 212 23.41 -21.61 23.29
CA ARG A 212 23.14 -21.05 21.96
C ARG A 212 21.73 -20.44 21.91
N VAL A 213 21.58 -19.35 21.21
CA VAL A 213 20.29 -18.72 20.99
C VAL A 213 19.50 -19.49 19.93
N ALA A 214 18.46 -20.22 20.35
CA ALA A 214 17.58 -20.93 19.42
C ALA A 214 16.45 -20.05 18.90
N LEU A 215 15.97 -19.11 19.71
CA LEU A 215 14.88 -18.19 19.40
C LEU A 215 15.26 -16.80 19.85
N ALA A 216 15.02 -15.81 19.02
CA ALA A 216 15.13 -14.40 19.38
C ALA A 216 14.03 -13.58 18.72
N ASP A 217 13.69 -12.45 19.32
CA ASP A 217 12.87 -11.42 18.71
C ASP A 217 13.30 -10.03 19.16
N ILE A 218 13.02 -9.02 18.36
CA ILE A 218 13.50 -7.66 18.51
C ILE A 218 12.30 -6.72 18.58
N ALA A 219 12.29 -5.84 19.58
CA ALA A 219 11.30 -4.80 19.74
C ALA A 219 11.93 -3.47 20.18
N PHE A 220 11.13 -2.42 20.15
CA PHE A 220 11.56 -1.08 20.48
C PHE A 220 10.84 -0.57 21.74
N THR A 221 11.49 0.30 22.49
CA THR A 221 10.82 1.03 23.58
C THR A 221 10.23 2.33 23.09
N GLY A 222 9.31 2.89 23.83
CA GLY A 222 8.77 4.22 23.54
C GLY A 222 9.81 5.35 23.56
N GLY A 223 10.98 5.12 24.13
CA GLY A 223 12.13 6.02 24.13
C GLY A 223 13.16 5.77 23.01
N GLY A 224 12.85 4.85 22.06
CA GLY A 224 13.72 4.54 20.92
C GLY A 224 14.86 3.56 21.21
N ASN A 225 14.94 2.96 22.41
CA ASN A 225 15.90 1.89 22.69
C ASN A 225 15.42 0.58 22.08
N ILE A 226 16.36 -0.30 21.77
CA ILE A 226 16.09 -1.63 21.22
C ILE A 226 16.06 -2.63 22.39
N VAL A 227 15.10 -3.55 22.40
CA VAL A 227 15.02 -4.67 23.33
C VAL A 227 15.09 -5.96 22.53
N VAL A 228 16.02 -6.83 22.93
CA VAL A 228 16.20 -8.16 22.36
C VAL A 228 15.78 -9.19 23.40
N ALA A 229 14.89 -10.10 23.03
CA ALA A 229 14.53 -11.27 23.83
C ALA A 229 15.19 -12.51 23.21
N THR A 230 15.77 -13.38 24.05
CA THR A 230 16.43 -14.61 23.59
C THR A 230 16.03 -15.80 24.45
N ALA A 231 15.96 -16.98 23.83
CA ALA A 231 15.79 -18.28 24.48
C ALA A 231 16.67 -19.34 23.82
N ASP A 232 17.16 -20.30 24.61
CA ASP A 232 17.96 -21.43 24.11
C ASP A 232 17.10 -22.61 23.60
N GLY A 233 15.77 -22.42 23.57
CA GLY A 233 14.80 -23.43 23.14
C GLY A 233 14.34 -24.38 24.25
N SER A 234 15.00 -24.41 25.44
CA SER A 234 14.59 -25.20 26.59
C SER A 234 13.59 -24.44 27.47
N SER A 235 12.51 -25.05 27.84
CA SER A 235 11.57 -24.47 28.79
C SER A 235 12.13 -24.40 30.22
N ALA A 236 13.16 -25.18 30.55
CA ALA A 236 13.84 -25.14 31.83
C ALA A 236 14.80 -23.95 31.97
N SER A 237 15.17 -23.32 30.87
CA SER A 237 16.02 -22.14 30.85
C SER A 237 15.20 -20.85 30.89
N PRO A 238 15.75 -19.77 31.49
CA PRO A 238 15.08 -18.49 31.47
C PRO A 238 15.10 -17.87 30.07
N VAL A 239 14.04 -17.16 29.71
CA VAL A 239 14.04 -16.19 28.63
C VAL A 239 14.77 -14.95 29.09
N GLN A 240 15.84 -14.57 28.40
CA GLN A 240 16.70 -13.47 28.77
C GLN A 240 16.39 -12.24 27.90
N PHE A 241 16.41 -11.06 28.51
CA PHE A 241 16.19 -9.80 27.82
C PHE A 241 17.44 -8.92 27.88
N TYR A 242 17.66 -8.18 26.80
CA TYR A 242 18.77 -7.23 26.66
C TYR A 242 18.25 -5.91 26.12
N LYS A 243 18.78 -4.82 26.66
CA LYS A 243 18.63 -3.50 26.06
C LYS A 243 19.86 -3.21 25.22
N VAL A 244 19.64 -2.86 23.97
CA VAL A 244 20.69 -2.54 23.01
C VAL A 244 20.60 -1.05 22.68
N CYS A 245 21.68 -0.34 22.94
CA CYS A 245 21.83 1.07 22.61
C CYS A 245 22.81 1.21 21.44
N VAL A 246 22.40 1.91 20.41
CA VAL A 246 23.21 2.15 19.21
C VAL A 246 23.57 3.63 19.15
N SER A 247 24.82 3.94 18.95
CA SER A 247 25.30 5.32 18.79
C SER A 247 26.30 5.44 17.65
N VAL A 248 26.39 6.61 17.05
CA VAL A 248 27.36 6.92 16.00
C VAL A 248 28.28 8.03 16.51
N VAL A 249 29.55 7.70 16.73
CA VAL A 249 30.57 8.63 17.20
C VAL A 249 31.71 8.63 16.17
N SER A 250 32.09 9.78 15.71
CA SER A 250 33.22 9.96 14.75
C SER A 250 33.10 9.02 13.54
N GLU A 251 31.89 8.92 12.99
CA GLU A 251 31.53 8.06 11.83
C GLU A 251 31.67 6.55 12.07
N LYS A 252 31.81 6.11 13.30
CA LYS A 252 31.79 4.69 13.68
C LYS A 252 30.53 4.36 14.43
N CYS A 253 29.93 3.22 14.09
CA CYS A 253 28.80 2.65 14.84
C CYS A 253 29.34 1.97 16.11
N ARG A 254 28.74 2.23 17.24
CA ARG A 254 29.02 1.60 18.54
C ARG A 254 27.74 1.01 19.10
N ILE A 255 27.83 -0.20 19.62
CA ILE A 255 26.75 -0.93 20.27
C ILE A 255 27.12 -1.10 21.73
N ASP A 256 26.21 -0.72 22.63
CA ASP A 256 26.31 -1.01 24.06
C ASP A 256 25.13 -1.90 24.46
N THR A 257 25.40 -3.00 25.18
CA THR A 257 24.39 -3.98 25.60
C THR A 257 24.25 -3.97 27.12
N GLU A 258 23.01 -3.92 27.62
CA GLU A 258 22.65 -3.97 29.04
C GLU A 258 21.72 -5.17 29.26
N ILE A 259 22.02 -5.97 30.29
CA ILE A 259 21.20 -7.13 30.67
C ILE A 259 19.96 -6.64 31.42
N LEU A 260 18.81 -7.09 31.02
CA LEU A 260 17.53 -6.87 31.69
C LEU A 260 17.11 -8.12 32.49
N PRO A 261 16.15 -8.01 33.41
CA PRO A 261 15.64 -9.17 34.14
C PRO A 261 15.13 -10.27 33.23
N SER A 262 15.43 -11.53 33.59
CA SER A 262 14.96 -12.72 32.89
C SER A 262 13.66 -13.24 33.49
N LEU A 263 12.91 -14.06 32.71
CA LEU A 263 11.72 -14.75 33.19
C LEU A 263 11.76 -16.25 32.88
N PHE A 264 11.10 -17.04 33.72
CA PHE A 264 10.83 -18.44 33.47
C PHE A 264 9.36 -18.64 33.10
N MET A 265 9.06 -19.56 32.21
CA MET A 265 7.66 -19.91 31.90
C MET A 265 6.96 -20.46 33.14
N ARG A 266 5.69 -20.07 33.36
CA ARG A 266 4.89 -20.56 34.50
C ARG A 266 4.65 -22.06 34.43
N CYS A 267 4.52 -22.60 33.22
CA CYS A 267 4.28 -24.03 33.02
C CYS A 267 5.44 -24.91 33.57
N THR A 268 6.64 -24.38 33.71
CA THR A 268 7.80 -25.11 34.27
C THR A 268 7.95 -24.95 35.76
N THR A 269 7.39 -23.91 36.36
CA THR A 269 7.46 -23.62 37.79
C THR A 269 6.31 -24.24 38.60
N ASP A 270 5.24 -24.70 37.93
CA ASP A 270 4.11 -25.35 38.56
C ASP A 270 4.37 -26.84 38.76
N LEU A 271 4.77 -27.20 40.00
CA LEU A 271 5.11 -28.57 40.42
C LEU A 271 3.92 -29.55 40.35
N ASN A 272 2.69 -29.08 40.32
CA ASN A 272 1.47 -29.88 40.27
C ASN A 272 1.06 -30.30 38.86
N ARG A 273 1.74 -29.81 37.83
CA ARG A 273 1.41 -30.14 36.45
C ARG A 273 2.00 -31.50 36.02
N LYS A 274 1.13 -32.37 35.52
CA LYS A 274 1.52 -33.66 34.98
C LYS A 274 2.20 -33.59 33.61
N ASP A 275 1.85 -32.58 32.78
CA ASP A 275 2.37 -32.43 31.44
C ASP A 275 3.69 -31.65 31.47
N LYS A 276 4.71 -32.21 30.89
CA LYS A 276 6.02 -31.55 30.71
C LYS A 276 6.10 -30.96 29.31
N PHE A 277 6.44 -29.68 29.23
CA PHE A 277 6.66 -28.95 27.99
C PHE A 277 8.16 -28.72 27.82
N PRO A 278 8.90 -29.63 27.15
CA PRO A 278 10.37 -29.60 27.16
C PRO A 278 10.93 -28.44 26.33
N ALA A 279 10.23 -27.98 25.31
CA ALA A 279 10.74 -26.99 24.34
C ALA A 279 9.88 -25.75 24.25
N ILE A 280 10.57 -24.59 24.24
CA ILE A 280 9.98 -23.33 23.78
C ILE A 280 10.07 -23.33 22.27
N THR A 281 8.92 -23.20 21.60
CA THR A 281 8.84 -23.25 20.13
C THR A 281 8.73 -21.88 19.49
N HIS A 282 8.16 -20.89 20.19
CA HIS A 282 8.02 -19.52 19.68
C HIS A 282 8.22 -18.49 20.81
N LEU A 283 8.91 -17.43 20.43
CA LEU A 283 9.17 -16.25 21.24
C LEU A 283 8.90 -15.02 20.35
N LYS A 284 7.91 -14.22 20.68
CA LYS A 284 7.52 -13.05 19.88
C LYS A 284 7.05 -11.89 20.76
N PHE A 285 7.50 -10.68 20.45
CA PHE A 285 6.87 -9.47 20.98
C PHE A 285 5.52 -9.26 20.28
N LEU A 286 4.48 -8.93 21.04
CA LEU A 286 3.14 -8.71 20.49
C LEU A 286 3.04 -7.44 19.63
N ALA A 287 3.78 -6.41 20.01
CA ALA A 287 3.92 -5.19 19.24
C ALA A 287 5.41 -4.81 19.24
N ARG A 288 6.03 -4.82 18.07
CA ARG A 288 7.46 -4.48 17.94
C ARG A 288 7.75 -3.02 18.31
N ASP A 289 6.79 -2.14 18.10
CA ASP A 289 6.92 -0.72 18.44
C ASP A 289 6.91 -0.44 19.94
N MET A 290 6.57 -1.46 20.74
CA MET A 290 6.49 -1.39 22.19
C MET A 290 6.92 -2.74 22.77
N SER A 291 8.03 -2.77 23.49
CA SER A 291 8.54 -3.97 24.16
C SER A 291 7.76 -4.33 25.44
N GLU A 292 6.44 -4.07 25.48
CA GLU A 292 5.66 -4.21 26.71
C GLU A 292 5.12 -5.63 26.95
N GLN A 293 4.93 -6.41 25.91
CA GLN A 293 4.33 -7.75 26.01
C GLN A 293 5.08 -8.75 25.14
N VAL A 294 5.36 -9.92 25.70
CA VAL A 294 6.00 -11.06 25.04
C VAL A 294 5.09 -12.26 25.09
N LEU A 295 4.97 -12.95 23.97
CA LEU A 295 4.29 -14.22 23.80
C LEU A 295 5.33 -15.35 23.78
N LEU A 296 5.10 -16.35 24.60
CA LEU A 296 5.88 -17.57 24.66
C LEU A 296 4.98 -18.76 24.37
N CYS A 297 5.41 -19.63 23.46
CA CYS A 297 4.74 -20.89 23.20
C CYS A 297 5.68 -22.03 23.57
N ALA A 298 5.19 -22.99 24.34
CA ALA A 298 5.89 -24.24 24.59
C ALA A 298 5.04 -25.42 24.16
N SER A 299 5.67 -26.44 23.62
CA SER A 299 4.99 -27.63 23.08
C SER A 299 5.56 -28.92 23.67
N SER A 300 4.67 -29.89 23.81
CA SER A 300 4.97 -31.30 24.01
C SER A 300 4.49 -32.11 22.80
N GLN A 301 4.62 -33.43 22.85
CA GLN A 301 4.13 -34.30 21.77
C GLN A 301 2.60 -34.25 21.58
N THR A 302 1.86 -33.94 22.65
CA THR A 302 0.40 -34.06 22.69
C THR A 302 -0.33 -32.74 22.93
N SER A 303 0.36 -31.72 23.44
CA SER A 303 -0.24 -30.45 23.82
C SER A 303 0.70 -29.28 23.64
N SER A 304 0.15 -28.08 23.57
CA SER A 304 0.87 -26.82 23.51
C SER A 304 0.29 -25.83 24.52
N ILE A 305 1.16 -24.98 25.06
CA ILE A 305 0.78 -23.91 25.97
C ILE A 305 1.26 -22.58 25.42
N VAL A 306 0.46 -21.56 25.63
CA VAL A 306 0.76 -20.18 25.26
C VAL A 306 0.68 -19.31 26.48
N GLU A 307 1.75 -18.56 26.76
CA GLU A 307 1.82 -17.61 27.85
C GLU A 307 2.11 -16.21 27.31
N CYS A 308 1.37 -15.23 27.81
CA CYS A 308 1.61 -13.83 27.54
C CYS A 308 2.14 -13.14 28.80
N TRP A 309 3.30 -12.52 28.69
CA TRP A 309 3.97 -11.84 29.77
C TRP A 309 4.02 -10.33 29.53
N SER A 310 3.72 -9.55 30.59
CA SER A 310 3.84 -8.08 30.55
C SER A 310 5.18 -7.66 31.13
N LEU A 311 5.94 -6.91 30.35
CA LEU A 311 7.28 -6.40 30.71
C LEU A 311 7.16 -4.93 31.16
N ARG A 312 6.54 -4.67 32.32
CA ARG A 312 6.31 -3.29 32.80
C ARG A 312 7.19 -2.96 33.98
N LYS A 313 7.60 -1.67 34.07
CA LYS A 313 7.99 -1.08 35.32
C LYS A 313 6.74 -0.88 36.19
N GLU A 314 6.78 -1.31 37.44
CA GLU A 314 5.69 -1.06 38.39
C GLU A 314 5.39 0.44 38.46
N GLY A 315 4.13 0.82 38.41
CA GLY A 315 3.63 2.17 38.63
C GLY A 315 3.27 3.05 37.43
N LEU A 316 3.41 2.59 36.18
CA LEU A 316 2.96 3.37 35.01
C LEU A 316 1.53 3.01 34.59
N PRO A 317 0.60 3.97 34.49
CA PRO A 317 -0.76 3.72 34.04
C PRO A 317 -0.80 3.23 32.59
N VAL A 318 -1.62 2.23 32.34
CA VAL A 318 -1.88 1.70 31.01
C VAL A 318 -2.65 2.72 30.20
N ASN A 319 -2.07 3.30 29.16
CA ASN A 319 -2.82 4.06 28.18
C ASN A 319 -3.56 3.10 27.24
N ASN A 320 -4.85 2.91 27.48
CA ASN A 320 -5.74 1.99 26.75
C ASN A 320 -5.96 2.32 25.25
N ILE A 321 -5.38 3.40 24.76
CA ILE A 321 -5.66 3.92 23.40
C ILE A 321 -4.94 3.14 22.30
N PHE A 322 -3.86 2.45 22.64
CA PHE A 322 -3.16 1.54 21.70
C PHE A 322 -3.94 0.29 21.31
N GLN A 323 -5.03 0.02 22.00
CA GLN A 323 -5.88 -1.14 21.70
C GLN A 323 -6.61 -1.05 20.36
N GLN A 324 -6.70 0.14 19.74
CA GLN A 324 -7.50 0.33 18.52
C GLN A 324 -6.78 -0.02 17.21
N ILE A 325 -5.44 0.03 17.18
CA ILE A 325 -4.65 -0.28 15.96
C ILE A 325 -3.80 -1.54 16.15
N SER A 326 -3.55 -1.97 17.37
CA SER A 326 -2.90 -3.24 17.63
C SER A 326 -3.78 -4.40 17.18
N PRO A 327 -3.19 -5.49 16.65
CA PRO A 327 -3.96 -6.66 16.26
C PRO A 327 -4.84 -7.13 17.42
N VAL A 328 -6.13 -7.27 17.13
CA VAL A 328 -7.13 -7.68 18.12
C VAL A 328 -6.88 -9.11 18.57
N GLY A 329 -6.25 -9.92 17.71
CA GLY A 329 -6.00 -11.32 17.92
C GLY A 329 -4.59 -11.75 17.53
N LEU A 330 -4.26 -12.95 17.95
CA LEU A 330 -3.04 -13.68 17.58
C LEU A 330 -3.47 -14.86 16.73
N ALA A 331 -2.70 -15.16 15.68
CA ALA A 331 -2.90 -16.34 14.86
C ALA A 331 -1.90 -17.43 15.28
N LEU A 332 -2.40 -18.58 15.67
CA LEU A 332 -1.63 -19.75 16.09
C LEU A 332 -1.91 -20.92 15.13
N ALA A 333 -0.90 -21.41 14.41
CA ALA A 333 -1.01 -22.59 13.58
C ALA A 333 -0.49 -23.84 14.30
N PHE A 334 -1.20 -24.94 14.14
CA PHE A 334 -0.87 -26.22 14.73
C PHE A 334 -0.56 -27.26 13.65
N HIS A 335 0.19 -28.30 14.03
CA HIS A 335 0.57 -29.39 13.14
C HIS A 335 -0.60 -30.26 12.66
N ASP A 336 -1.77 -30.19 13.33
CA ASP A 336 -3.00 -30.85 12.90
C ASP A 336 -3.69 -30.12 11.74
N GLY A 337 -3.13 -29.01 11.27
CA GLY A 337 -3.67 -28.18 10.20
C GLY A 337 -4.69 -27.14 10.68
N SER A 338 -4.91 -27.02 11.99
CA SER A 338 -5.78 -25.97 12.54
C SER A 338 -5.01 -24.65 12.69
N VAL A 339 -5.73 -23.55 12.47
CA VAL A 339 -5.29 -22.17 12.77
C VAL A 339 -6.30 -21.58 13.74
N HIS A 340 -5.83 -21.19 14.90
CA HIS A 340 -6.65 -20.56 15.92
C HIS A 340 -6.38 -19.07 15.95
N ILE A 341 -7.43 -18.27 15.89
CA ILE A 341 -7.36 -16.86 16.24
C ILE A 341 -7.76 -16.73 17.70
N VAL A 342 -6.85 -16.24 18.52
CA VAL A 342 -7.07 -16.05 19.95
C VAL A 342 -7.05 -14.57 20.29
N HIS A 343 -7.88 -14.18 21.23
CA HIS A 343 -7.92 -12.80 21.71
C HIS A 343 -6.63 -12.44 22.42
N ARG A 344 -6.03 -11.31 22.08
CA ARG A 344 -4.70 -10.89 22.52
C ARG A 344 -4.52 -10.85 24.06
N LEU A 345 -5.51 -10.38 24.79
CA LEU A 345 -5.42 -10.20 26.26
C LEU A 345 -5.88 -11.41 27.05
N SER A 346 -7.00 -12.02 26.64
CA SER A 346 -7.59 -13.17 27.37
C SER A 346 -7.06 -14.52 26.90
N LEU A 347 -6.37 -14.58 25.75
CA LEU A 347 -5.91 -15.79 25.07
C LEU A 347 -7.05 -16.79 24.79
N GLN A 348 -8.31 -16.33 24.82
CA GLN A 348 -9.46 -17.15 24.46
C GLN A 348 -9.54 -17.32 22.95
N THR A 349 -9.81 -18.55 22.50
CA THR A 349 -10.00 -18.84 21.08
C THR A 349 -11.28 -18.18 20.58
N MET A 350 -11.13 -17.31 19.59
CA MET A 350 -12.22 -16.59 18.93
C MET A 350 -12.70 -17.31 17.68
N ALA A 351 -11.79 -17.90 16.90
CA ALA A 351 -12.08 -18.62 15.66
C ALA A 351 -11.09 -19.74 15.41
N VAL A 352 -11.53 -20.77 14.69
CA VAL A 352 -10.69 -21.87 14.23
C VAL A 352 -10.91 -22.11 12.75
N PHE A 353 -9.81 -22.21 12.00
CA PHE A 353 -9.80 -22.57 10.58
C PHE A 353 -8.97 -23.83 10.38
N TYR A 354 -9.38 -24.70 9.43
CA TYR A 354 -8.64 -25.89 9.07
C TYR A 354 -8.14 -25.78 7.64
N SER A 355 -6.84 -25.86 7.43
CA SER A 355 -6.20 -25.71 6.10
C SER A 355 -6.59 -26.83 5.11
N SER A 356 -7.04 -27.98 5.59
CA SER A 356 -7.44 -29.14 4.79
C SER A 356 -8.95 -29.29 4.60
N ALA A 357 -9.75 -28.30 4.98
CA ALA A 357 -11.21 -28.42 4.88
C ALA A 357 -11.67 -28.27 3.42
N THR A 358 -12.00 -29.38 2.76
CA THR A 358 -13.09 -29.41 1.78
C THR A 358 -14.34 -28.89 2.50
N PRO A 359 -15.13 -27.98 1.92
CA PRO A 359 -16.39 -27.56 2.54
C PRO A 359 -17.29 -28.78 2.75
N ARG A 360 -17.56 -29.10 3.99
CA ARG A 360 -18.59 -30.14 4.31
C ARG A 360 -19.97 -29.51 4.22
N PRO A 361 -20.94 -30.21 3.64
CA PRO A 361 -22.36 -29.92 3.89
C PRO A 361 -22.63 -30.00 5.40
N VAL A 362 -23.45 -29.08 5.90
CA VAL A 362 -23.71 -28.83 7.34
C VAL A 362 -24.38 -30.01 8.08
N ASP A 363 -24.81 -31.08 7.39
CA ASP A 363 -25.73 -32.09 7.89
C ASP A 363 -25.14 -33.50 8.14
N GLU A 364 -23.79 -33.67 8.09
CA GLU A 364 -23.23 -34.98 8.41
C GLU A 364 -22.71 -35.08 9.86
N PRO A 365 -23.11 -36.13 10.61
CA PRO A 365 -22.58 -36.38 11.96
C PRO A 365 -21.08 -36.69 11.92
N ALA A 366 -20.37 -36.28 12.98
CA ALA A 366 -18.92 -36.43 13.13
C ALA A 366 -18.47 -37.92 13.06
N ILE A 367 -18.23 -38.40 11.87
CA ILE A 367 -17.62 -39.73 11.65
C ILE A 367 -16.12 -39.58 11.92
N LYS A 368 -15.57 -40.45 12.75
CA LYS A 368 -14.13 -40.58 13.03
C LYS A 368 -13.37 -40.64 11.69
N ARG A 369 -12.48 -39.69 11.45
CA ARG A 369 -11.64 -39.66 10.24
C ARG A 369 -10.87 -40.96 10.08
N PRO A 370 -10.91 -41.65 8.91
CA PRO A 370 -9.90 -42.63 8.61
C PRO A 370 -8.53 -41.91 8.64
N ARG A 371 -7.56 -42.47 9.32
CA ARG A 371 -6.18 -42.05 9.27
C ARG A 371 -5.69 -42.25 7.83
N THR A 372 -5.84 -41.23 6.99
CA THR A 372 -5.14 -41.17 5.70
C THR A 372 -3.65 -41.09 5.98
N ALA A 373 -2.87 -42.01 5.47
CA ALA A 373 -1.44 -42.20 5.75
C ALA A 373 -0.52 -41.12 5.12
N GLY A 374 -0.97 -39.90 4.90
CA GLY A 374 -0.15 -38.80 4.42
C GLY A 374 0.13 -37.77 5.53
N PRO A 375 1.26 -37.03 5.47
CA PRO A 375 1.54 -35.97 6.43
C PRO A 375 0.42 -34.91 6.40
N ALA A 376 -0.07 -34.53 7.58
CA ALA A 376 -1.12 -33.53 7.68
C ALA A 376 -0.65 -32.21 7.03
N VAL A 377 -1.51 -31.62 6.19
CA VAL A 377 -1.26 -30.31 5.59
C VAL A 377 -1.42 -29.26 6.69
N HIS A 378 -0.38 -28.51 6.96
CA HIS A 378 -0.38 -27.45 7.97
C HIS A 378 0.47 -26.25 7.52
N PHE A 379 0.17 -25.06 8.01
CA PHE A 379 0.95 -23.86 7.71
C PHE A 379 2.31 -23.91 8.39
N LYS A 380 3.36 -23.66 7.60
CA LYS A 380 4.75 -23.55 8.04
C LYS A 380 5.15 -22.11 8.35
N ALA A 381 4.59 -21.16 7.62
CA ALA A 381 4.78 -19.75 7.87
C ALA A 381 3.45 -19.02 7.75
N MET A 382 3.27 -18.02 8.60
CA MET A 382 2.10 -17.16 8.59
C MET A 382 2.51 -15.72 8.89
N GLN A 383 1.80 -14.77 8.28
CA GLN A 383 1.98 -13.36 8.54
C GLN A 383 0.64 -12.62 8.46
N LEU A 384 0.39 -11.73 9.41
CA LEU A 384 -0.74 -10.81 9.37
C LEU A 384 -0.44 -9.63 8.46
N SER A 385 -1.46 -9.11 7.79
CA SER A 385 -1.38 -7.81 7.12
C SER A 385 -1.19 -6.69 8.14
N TRP A 386 -0.77 -5.52 7.69
CA TRP A 386 -0.51 -4.38 8.58
C TRP A 386 -1.75 -3.86 9.31
N THR A 387 -2.94 -4.01 8.73
CA THR A 387 -4.20 -3.69 9.42
C THR A 387 -4.73 -4.85 10.26
N SER A 388 -4.09 -6.03 10.16
CA SER A 388 -4.52 -7.28 10.81
C SER A 388 -5.89 -7.80 10.37
N LEU A 389 -6.37 -7.35 9.21
CA LEU A 389 -7.64 -7.82 8.63
C LEU A 389 -7.45 -9.00 7.67
N ALA A 390 -6.22 -9.32 7.31
CA ALA A 390 -5.90 -10.48 6.49
C ALA A 390 -4.71 -11.25 7.08
N LEU A 391 -4.66 -12.53 6.77
CA LEU A 391 -3.60 -13.46 7.16
C LEU A 391 -3.14 -14.23 5.92
N VAL A 392 -1.84 -14.24 5.63
CA VAL A 392 -1.26 -15.18 4.69
C VAL A 392 -0.72 -16.38 5.44
N GLY A 393 -0.96 -17.56 4.91
CA GLY A 393 -0.36 -18.81 5.38
C GLY A 393 0.21 -19.59 4.21
N ILE A 394 1.41 -20.13 4.39
CA ILE A 394 2.05 -21.02 3.42
C ILE A 394 2.20 -22.38 4.08
N ASP A 395 1.69 -23.39 3.43
CA ASP A 395 1.69 -24.73 3.97
C ASP A 395 2.98 -25.52 3.63
N ASN A 396 3.08 -26.70 4.22
CA ASN A 396 4.19 -27.64 4.00
C ASN A 396 4.27 -28.21 2.56
N GLN A 397 3.34 -27.86 1.68
CA GLN A 397 3.32 -28.21 0.26
C GLN A 397 3.66 -27.00 -0.65
N GLY A 398 3.94 -25.83 -0.07
CA GLY A 398 4.20 -24.60 -0.80
C GLY A 398 2.97 -23.91 -1.37
N LYS A 399 1.80 -24.22 -0.84
CA LYS A 399 0.53 -23.60 -1.21
C LYS A 399 0.31 -22.34 -0.36
N LEU A 400 0.07 -21.23 -1.00
CA LEU A 400 -0.19 -19.95 -0.37
C LEU A 400 -1.71 -19.75 -0.23
N SER A 401 -2.17 -19.44 0.97
CA SER A 401 -3.57 -19.15 1.28
C SER A 401 -3.70 -17.78 1.90
N VAL A 402 -4.63 -16.96 1.42
CA VAL A 402 -4.99 -15.68 2.04
C VAL A 402 -6.35 -15.79 2.70
N LEU A 403 -6.37 -15.54 3.99
CA LEU A 403 -7.55 -15.61 4.86
C LEU A 403 -8.02 -14.19 5.21
N ARG A 404 -9.33 -13.96 5.21
CA ARG A 404 -9.97 -12.76 5.74
C ARG A 404 -10.25 -12.93 7.22
N LEU A 405 -9.91 -11.94 8.03
CA LEU A 405 -10.19 -11.90 9.46
C LEU A 405 -11.30 -10.89 9.71
N SER A 406 -12.48 -11.33 10.10
CA SER A 406 -13.62 -10.44 10.31
C SER A 406 -13.33 -9.37 11.38
N PRO A 407 -13.59 -8.08 11.11
CA PRO A 407 -13.43 -7.02 12.09
C PRO A 407 -14.46 -7.10 13.24
N SER A 408 -15.57 -7.81 13.05
CA SER A 408 -16.57 -8.01 14.09
C SER A 408 -16.25 -9.27 14.88
N MET A 409 -15.92 -9.12 16.13
CA MET A 409 -15.57 -10.12 17.14
C MET A 409 -16.69 -11.15 17.43
N GLY A 410 -17.23 -11.82 16.40
CA GLY A 410 -18.21 -12.89 16.56
C GLY A 410 -19.63 -12.46 16.97
N HIS A 411 -19.91 -11.18 17.06
CA HIS A 411 -21.26 -10.67 17.22
C HIS A 411 -21.88 -10.28 15.87
N PRO A 412 -23.07 -10.78 15.50
CA PRO A 412 -23.82 -10.29 14.34
C PRO A 412 -24.27 -8.84 14.50
N LEU A 413 -23.92 -8.24 15.63
CA LEU A 413 -24.23 -6.85 15.98
C LEU A 413 -23.42 -5.90 15.11
N GLU A 414 -24.16 -5.24 14.25
CA GLU A 414 -23.94 -3.89 13.83
C GLU A 414 -22.98 -3.73 12.65
N VAL A 415 -23.58 -3.78 11.48
CA VAL A 415 -23.05 -3.14 10.27
C VAL A 415 -22.44 -1.75 10.60
N GLY A 416 -23.02 -1.03 11.58
CA GLY A 416 -22.53 0.25 12.07
C GLY A 416 -21.16 0.20 12.76
N LEU A 417 -20.87 -0.81 13.58
CA LEU A 417 -19.55 -0.95 14.23
C LEU A 417 -18.49 -1.39 13.23
N ALA A 418 -18.80 -2.32 12.33
CA ALA A 418 -17.91 -2.73 11.26
C ALA A 418 -17.56 -1.55 10.35
N LEU A 419 -18.56 -0.75 9.97
CA LEU A 419 -18.37 0.45 9.14
C LEU A 419 -17.47 1.49 9.83
N ARG A 420 -17.65 1.74 11.13
CA ARG A 420 -16.78 2.65 11.90
C ARG A 420 -15.36 2.17 11.98
N HIS A 421 -15.15 0.86 12.17
CA HIS A 421 -13.81 0.27 12.24
C HIS A 421 -13.10 0.36 10.89
N LEU A 422 -13.78 0.00 9.78
CA LEU A 422 -13.23 0.11 8.43
C LEU A 422 -12.91 1.57 8.08
N LEU A 423 -13.78 2.51 8.43
CA LEU A 423 -13.53 3.95 8.24
C LEU A 423 -12.27 4.40 8.99
N PHE A 424 -12.13 4.02 10.26
CA PHE A 424 -10.96 4.34 11.07
C PHE A 424 -9.65 3.80 10.46
N LEU A 425 -9.65 2.57 9.95
CA LEU A 425 -8.49 1.98 9.29
C LEU A 425 -8.17 2.65 7.95
N LEU A 426 -9.18 3.04 7.17
CA LEU A 426 -8.99 3.81 5.93
C LEU A 426 -8.36 5.19 6.24
N GLU A 427 -8.85 5.90 7.25
CA GLU A 427 -8.25 7.15 7.70
C GLU A 427 -6.80 6.96 8.16
N TYR A 428 -6.53 5.88 8.89
CA TYR A 428 -5.17 5.51 9.31
C TYR A 428 -4.25 5.31 8.10
N CYS A 429 -4.67 4.53 7.10
CA CYS A 429 -3.92 4.35 5.85
C CYS A 429 -3.75 5.66 5.09
N MET A 430 -4.76 6.52 5.07
CA MET A 430 -4.69 7.84 4.43
C MET A 430 -3.63 8.73 5.06
N VAL A 431 -3.51 8.73 6.39
CA VAL A 431 -2.55 9.55 7.13
C VAL A 431 -1.13 8.96 7.03
N THR A 432 -0.96 7.66 7.16
CA THR A 432 0.33 6.97 7.12
C THR A 432 0.90 6.80 5.72
N GLY A 433 0.03 6.69 4.71
CA GLY A 433 0.40 6.33 3.35
C GLY A 433 0.54 4.82 3.13
N TYR A 434 0.06 4.00 4.06
CA TYR A 434 -0.02 2.56 3.89
C TYR A 434 -1.10 2.20 2.87
N ASP A 435 -0.95 1.06 2.24
CA ASP A 435 -1.96 0.54 1.33
C ASP A 435 -3.17 0.00 2.09
N TRP A 436 -4.32 -0.04 1.43
CA TRP A 436 -5.64 -0.37 2.02
C TRP A 436 -6.31 -1.58 1.38
N TRP A 437 -5.59 -2.40 0.60
CA TRP A 437 -6.16 -3.56 -0.09
C TRP A 437 -6.80 -4.56 0.86
N ASP A 438 -6.16 -4.86 1.98
CA ASP A 438 -6.66 -5.79 3.00
C ASP A 438 -7.95 -5.31 3.67
N ILE A 439 -8.14 -3.99 3.78
CA ILE A 439 -9.40 -3.39 4.25
C ILE A 439 -10.53 -3.65 3.23
N LEU A 440 -10.23 -3.53 1.92
CA LEU A 440 -11.22 -3.73 0.87
C LEU A 440 -11.82 -5.15 0.88
N LEU A 441 -11.10 -6.15 1.37
CA LEU A 441 -11.60 -7.53 1.52
C LEU A 441 -12.88 -7.62 2.37
N HIS A 442 -13.13 -6.64 3.23
CA HIS A 442 -14.24 -6.61 4.18
C HIS A 442 -15.36 -5.63 3.80
N VAL A 443 -15.14 -4.84 2.75
CA VAL A 443 -16.12 -3.88 2.28
C VAL A 443 -17.18 -4.56 1.42
N GLN A 444 -18.40 -4.58 1.89
CA GLN A 444 -19.55 -5.06 1.10
C GLN A 444 -20.01 -3.97 0.13
N PRO A 445 -20.58 -4.32 -1.06
CA PRO A 445 -21.09 -3.35 -2.01
C PRO A 445 -22.09 -2.35 -1.42
N SER A 446 -22.92 -2.79 -0.47
CA SER A 446 -23.89 -1.96 0.25
C SER A 446 -23.27 -0.90 1.16
N MET A 447 -22.02 -1.11 1.61
CA MET A 447 -21.29 -0.19 2.51
C MET A 447 -20.54 0.91 1.74
N VAL A 448 -20.27 0.72 0.45
CA VAL A 448 -19.40 1.57 -0.36
C VAL A 448 -19.84 3.03 -0.33
N GLN A 449 -21.11 3.31 -0.57
CA GLN A 449 -21.61 4.67 -0.61
C GLN A 449 -21.41 5.39 0.74
N SER A 450 -21.80 4.73 1.85
CA SER A 450 -21.64 5.28 3.21
C SER A 450 -20.17 5.48 3.59
N LEU A 451 -19.26 4.57 3.18
CA LEU A 451 -17.82 4.74 3.43
C LEU A 451 -17.25 5.92 2.66
N VAL A 452 -17.60 6.07 1.37
CA VAL A 452 -17.12 7.16 0.53
C VAL A 452 -17.61 8.53 1.06
N GLU A 453 -18.87 8.61 1.50
CA GLU A 453 -19.46 9.83 2.07
C GLU A 453 -18.79 10.20 3.40
N LYS A 454 -18.73 9.28 4.36
CA LYS A 454 -18.10 9.52 5.66
C LYS A 454 -16.61 9.85 5.55
N LEU A 455 -15.89 9.16 4.67
CA LEU A 455 -14.48 9.46 4.41
C LEU A 455 -14.32 10.87 3.85
N HIS A 456 -15.28 11.33 3.02
CA HIS A 456 -15.29 12.69 2.50
C HIS A 456 -15.60 13.73 3.60
N GLU A 457 -16.59 13.47 4.46
CA GLU A 457 -16.91 14.34 5.59
C GLU A 457 -15.73 14.52 6.53
N GLU A 458 -15.06 13.43 6.91
CA GLU A 458 -13.87 13.49 7.76
C GLU A 458 -12.71 14.25 7.11
N TYR A 459 -12.53 14.10 5.80
CA TYR A 459 -11.52 14.85 5.03
C TYR A 459 -11.85 16.35 4.98
N THR A 460 -13.09 16.75 4.74
CA THR A 460 -13.51 18.16 4.65
C THR A 460 -13.43 18.89 5.99
N ARG A 461 -13.49 18.17 7.11
CA ARG A 461 -13.27 18.72 8.46
C ARG A 461 -11.81 19.08 8.74
N GLN A 462 -10.87 18.65 7.91
CA GLN A 462 -9.47 18.94 8.11
C GLN A 462 -9.13 20.37 7.64
N THR A 463 -7.99 20.89 8.10
CA THR A 463 -7.48 22.19 7.63
C THR A 463 -7.14 22.14 6.15
N ALA A 464 -7.17 23.27 5.47
CA ALA A 464 -6.88 23.38 4.03
C ALA A 464 -5.49 22.83 3.66
N ALA A 465 -4.47 23.04 4.52
CA ALA A 465 -3.12 22.53 4.31
C ALA A 465 -3.10 21.00 4.34
N LEU A 466 -3.78 20.37 5.31
CA LEU A 466 -3.86 18.93 5.42
C LEU A 466 -4.70 18.33 4.29
N GLN A 467 -5.81 18.97 3.92
CA GLN A 467 -6.60 18.58 2.75
C GLN A 467 -5.77 18.54 1.47
N GLN A 468 -4.92 19.54 1.25
CA GLN A 468 -4.03 19.58 0.09
C GLN A 468 -3.05 18.39 0.07
N VAL A 469 -2.45 18.05 1.21
CA VAL A 469 -1.52 16.91 1.33
C VAL A 469 -2.23 15.58 1.11
N LEU A 470 -3.46 15.43 1.60
CA LEU A 470 -4.22 14.17 1.53
C LEU A 470 -5.07 14.03 0.26
N SER A 471 -5.18 15.07 -0.56
CA SER A 471 -6.10 15.14 -1.72
C SER A 471 -5.97 13.97 -2.70
N THR A 472 -4.76 13.59 -3.04
CA THR A 472 -4.51 12.47 -3.97
C THR A 472 -4.84 11.11 -3.32
N ARG A 473 -4.54 10.95 -2.04
CA ARG A 473 -4.80 9.69 -1.31
C ARG A 473 -6.29 9.42 -1.17
N ILE A 474 -7.07 10.42 -0.77
CA ILE A 474 -8.53 10.26 -0.65
C ILE A 474 -9.19 9.92 -1.98
N LEU A 475 -8.76 10.54 -3.08
CA LEU A 475 -9.29 10.23 -4.42
C LEU A 475 -8.95 8.81 -4.84
N ALA A 476 -7.71 8.34 -4.59
CA ALA A 476 -7.29 6.98 -4.86
C ALA A 476 -8.08 5.94 -4.03
N MET A 477 -8.34 6.23 -2.75
CA MET A 477 -9.18 5.39 -1.88
C MET A 477 -10.63 5.34 -2.37
N LYS A 478 -11.21 6.49 -2.70
CA LYS A 478 -12.57 6.55 -3.27
C LYS A 478 -12.68 5.77 -4.56
N ALA A 479 -11.68 5.87 -5.46
CA ALA A 479 -11.63 5.08 -6.67
C ALA A 479 -11.62 3.57 -6.37
N SER A 480 -10.80 3.14 -5.40
CA SER A 480 -10.71 1.73 -5.00
C SER A 480 -12.01 1.22 -4.40
N LEU A 481 -12.65 1.99 -3.53
CA LEU A 481 -13.95 1.66 -2.94
C LEU A 481 -15.05 1.56 -4.00
N CYS A 482 -15.10 2.51 -4.93
CA CYS A 482 -16.13 2.55 -5.98
C CYS A 482 -16.05 1.36 -6.96
N LYS A 483 -14.89 0.72 -7.10
CA LYS A 483 -14.75 -0.53 -7.88
C LYS A 483 -15.52 -1.71 -7.30
N LEU A 484 -15.81 -1.69 -6.00
CA LEU A 484 -16.46 -2.80 -5.30
C LEU A 484 -17.98 -2.87 -5.52
N SER A 485 -18.59 -1.83 -6.10
CA SER A 485 -20.02 -1.80 -6.34
C SER A 485 -20.34 -1.42 -7.80
N PRO A 486 -21.17 -2.21 -8.49
CA PRO A 486 -21.59 -1.94 -9.88
C PRO A 486 -22.26 -0.56 -10.04
N CYS A 487 -22.96 -0.08 -9.01
CA CYS A 487 -23.64 1.21 -9.04
C CYS A 487 -22.71 2.42 -8.99
N THR A 488 -21.44 2.24 -8.59
CA THR A 488 -20.48 3.33 -8.39
C THR A 488 -19.26 3.23 -9.30
N VAL A 489 -19.15 2.17 -10.09
CA VAL A 489 -17.97 1.87 -10.93
C VAL A 489 -17.66 2.98 -11.95
N THR A 490 -18.67 3.67 -12.46
CA THR A 490 -18.48 4.80 -13.38
C THR A 490 -17.76 5.98 -12.75
N ARG A 491 -17.90 6.18 -11.43
CA ARG A 491 -17.18 7.22 -10.67
C ARG A 491 -15.67 6.96 -10.59
N VAL A 492 -15.22 5.73 -10.86
CA VAL A 492 -13.78 5.39 -10.83
C VAL A 492 -13.03 6.19 -11.90
N CYS A 493 -13.59 6.28 -13.12
CA CYS A 493 -13.00 7.09 -14.19
C CYS A 493 -12.89 8.56 -13.78
N ASP A 494 -13.92 9.11 -13.13
CA ASP A 494 -13.92 10.48 -12.65
C ASP A 494 -12.83 10.73 -11.59
N TYR A 495 -12.66 9.83 -10.62
CA TYR A 495 -11.60 9.96 -9.63
C TYR A 495 -10.19 9.83 -10.23
N HIS A 496 -9.99 8.91 -11.18
CA HIS A 496 -8.71 8.82 -11.90
C HIS A 496 -8.42 10.07 -12.72
N THR A 497 -9.44 10.62 -13.36
CA THR A 497 -9.33 11.88 -14.12
C THR A 497 -9.02 13.06 -13.20
N LYS A 498 -9.65 13.15 -12.02
CA LYS A 498 -9.31 14.17 -11.00
C LYS A 498 -7.85 14.06 -10.57
N LEU A 499 -7.35 12.85 -10.28
CA LEU A 499 -5.95 12.61 -9.97
C LEU A 499 -5.02 13.08 -11.09
N PHE A 500 -5.37 12.81 -12.32
CA PHE A 500 -4.60 13.22 -13.50
C PHE A 500 -4.56 14.73 -13.65
N LEU A 501 -5.70 15.42 -13.53
CA LEU A 501 -5.80 16.88 -13.59
C LEU A 501 -5.03 17.56 -12.44
N ILE A 502 -5.10 17.04 -11.22
CA ILE A 502 -4.30 17.55 -10.08
C ILE A 502 -2.80 17.44 -10.39
N ALA A 503 -2.37 16.32 -10.94
CA ALA A 503 -0.97 16.11 -11.30
C ALA A 503 -0.53 17.06 -12.44
N ILE A 504 -1.34 17.24 -13.48
CA ILE A 504 -1.10 18.21 -14.56
C ILE A 504 -1.02 19.62 -14.00
N SER A 505 -2.04 20.07 -13.25
CA SER A 505 -2.09 21.41 -12.65
C SER A 505 -0.85 21.68 -11.79
N SER A 506 -0.50 20.74 -10.92
CA SER A 506 0.69 20.85 -10.06
C SER A 506 2.00 20.93 -10.87
N THR A 507 2.10 20.19 -11.98
CA THR A 507 3.28 20.24 -12.86
C THR A 507 3.36 21.58 -13.58
N LEU A 508 2.26 22.02 -14.20
CA LEU A 508 2.23 23.28 -14.95
C LEU A 508 2.53 24.49 -14.04
N LYS A 509 1.97 24.50 -12.83
CA LYS A 509 2.27 25.51 -11.82
C LYS A 509 3.74 25.52 -11.39
N SER A 510 4.34 24.35 -11.25
CA SER A 510 5.77 24.24 -10.86
C SER A 510 6.73 24.72 -11.97
N LEU A 511 6.27 24.81 -13.21
CA LEU A 511 7.02 25.33 -14.35
C LEU A 511 6.95 26.87 -14.46
N LEU A 512 5.96 27.51 -13.82
CA LEU A 512 5.88 28.97 -13.75
C LEU A 512 7.01 29.48 -12.86
N ARG A 513 7.89 30.33 -13.41
CA ARG A 513 8.99 30.94 -12.67
C ARG A 513 8.77 32.45 -12.58
N PRO A 514 9.19 33.12 -11.48
CA PRO A 514 9.15 34.55 -11.42
C PRO A 514 10.20 35.15 -12.37
N HIS A 515 9.87 36.26 -13.05
CA HIS A 515 10.81 36.95 -13.94
C HIS A 515 11.96 37.58 -13.16
N PHE A 516 11.71 38.07 -11.95
CA PHE A 516 12.71 38.68 -11.08
C PHE A 516 13.14 37.75 -9.96
N LEU A 517 14.43 37.74 -9.64
CA LEU A 517 15.03 36.92 -8.58
C LEU A 517 14.60 37.28 -7.14
N ASN A 518 13.81 38.37 -6.98
CA ASN A 518 13.22 38.70 -5.68
C ASN A 518 12.28 37.59 -5.27
N THR A 519 12.58 36.89 -4.19
CA THR A 519 11.75 35.83 -3.62
C THR A 519 10.40 36.42 -3.24
N PRO A 520 9.33 36.21 -4.01
CA PRO A 520 7.99 36.61 -3.59
C PRO A 520 7.55 35.76 -2.41
N ASP A 521 6.79 36.32 -1.49
CA ASP A 521 6.19 35.60 -0.33
C ASP A 521 5.37 34.38 -0.75
N LYS A 522 4.90 34.32 -1.98
CA LYS A 522 4.11 33.23 -2.56
C LYS A 522 4.66 32.83 -3.93
N SER A 523 4.63 31.51 -4.21
CA SER A 523 5.01 31.02 -5.54
C SER A 523 4.08 31.58 -6.63
N PRO A 524 4.57 31.74 -7.89
CA PRO A 524 3.72 32.15 -9.01
C PRO A 524 2.47 31.27 -9.19
N GLY A 525 2.60 29.97 -8.95
CA GLY A 525 1.49 29.01 -9.01
C GLY A 525 0.42 29.25 -7.94
N ASP A 526 0.83 29.62 -6.71
CA ASP A 526 -0.11 29.91 -5.61
C ASP A 526 -0.85 31.24 -5.86
N ARG A 527 -0.14 32.25 -6.39
CA ARG A 527 -0.76 33.53 -6.81
C ARG A 527 -1.80 33.32 -7.89
N LEU A 528 -1.49 32.50 -8.90
CA LEU A 528 -2.44 32.12 -9.94
C LEU A 528 -3.72 31.50 -9.34
N THR A 529 -3.56 30.54 -8.43
CA THR A 529 -4.68 29.89 -7.75
C THR A 529 -5.56 30.88 -7.01
N GLU A 530 -4.97 31.76 -6.20
CA GLU A 530 -5.71 32.77 -5.43
C GLU A 530 -6.46 33.76 -6.32
N ILE A 531 -5.83 34.21 -7.40
CA ILE A 531 -6.46 35.16 -8.31
C ILE A 531 -7.61 34.50 -9.07
N CYS A 532 -7.38 33.31 -9.62
CA CYS A 532 -8.44 32.57 -10.34
C CYS A 532 -9.63 32.20 -9.44
N ALA A 533 -9.40 31.93 -8.15
CA ALA A 533 -10.47 31.64 -7.20
C ALA A 533 -11.35 32.88 -6.86
N LYS A 534 -10.78 34.08 -6.92
CA LYS A 534 -11.49 35.35 -6.59
C LYS A 534 -12.18 35.99 -7.79
N ILE A 535 -11.58 35.86 -8.98
CA ILE A 535 -12.09 36.54 -10.19
C ILE A 535 -13.24 35.71 -10.79
N THR A 536 -14.38 36.34 -10.97
CA THR A 536 -15.57 35.79 -11.62
C THR A 536 -15.70 36.21 -13.09
N ASP A 537 -14.68 36.89 -13.64
CA ASP A 537 -14.72 37.35 -15.02
C ASP A 537 -14.80 36.16 -15.99
N VAL A 538 -15.68 36.25 -16.95
CA VAL A 538 -15.90 35.25 -17.99
C VAL A 538 -14.95 35.46 -19.19
N ASP A 539 -14.22 36.58 -19.23
CA ASP A 539 -13.24 36.90 -20.25
C ASP A 539 -11.83 36.49 -19.78
N ILE A 540 -11.22 35.51 -20.48
CA ILE A 540 -9.91 34.99 -20.13
C ILE A 540 -8.80 36.03 -20.24
N ASP A 541 -8.89 36.96 -21.20
CA ASP A 541 -7.86 37.98 -21.42
C ASP A 541 -7.89 39.03 -20.30
N LYS A 542 -9.07 39.38 -19.78
CA LYS A 542 -9.19 40.23 -18.58
C LYS A 542 -8.61 39.54 -17.32
N VAL A 543 -8.86 38.26 -17.16
CA VAL A 543 -8.24 37.49 -16.07
C VAL A 543 -6.71 37.54 -16.17
N MET A 544 -6.18 37.42 -17.39
CA MET A 544 -4.73 37.46 -17.64
C MET A 544 -4.11 38.84 -17.35
N ILE A 545 -4.80 39.94 -17.69
CA ILE A 545 -4.35 41.30 -17.34
C ILE A 545 -4.26 41.46 -15.83
N ASN A 546 -5.24 40.96 -15.09
CA ASN A 546 -5.25 40.98 -13.61
C ASN A 546 -4.12 40.14 -12.99
N LEU A 547 -3.67 39.07 -13.69
CA LEU A 547 -2.58 38.22 -13.24
C LEU A 547 -1.19 38.84 -13.39
N LYS A 548 -1.05 39.96 -14.10
CA LYS A 548 0.23 40.54 -14.46
C LYS A 548 1.19 39.52 -15.03
N THR A 549 0.79 38.91 -16.16
CA THR A 549 1.49 37.77 -16.78
C THR A 549 2.94 38.07 -17.13
N GLU A 550 3.32 39.39 -17.24
CA GLU A 550 4.68 39.86 -17.45
C GLU A 550 5.65 39.45 -16.31
N GLU A 551 5.14 39.12 -15.13
CA GLU A 551 5.94 38.64 -14.00
C GLU A 551 6.29 37.14 -14.09
N PHE A 552 5.71 36.36 -15.02
CA PHE A 552 5.96 34.95 -15.19
C PHE A 552 6.87 34.65 -16.38
N VAL A 553 7.85 33.79 -16.18
CA VAL A 553 8.71 33.26 -17.24
C VAL A 553 8.46 31.77 -17.40
N LEU A 554 8.33 31.33 -18.67
CA LEU A 554 8.23 29.93 -19.05
C LEU A 554 9.38 29.59 -20.01
N ASP A 555 9.99 28.44 -19.78
CA ASP A 555 11.00 27.91 -20.69
C ASP A 555 10.30 27.28 -21.92
N MET A 556 10.43 27.95 -23.07
CA MET A 556 9.73 27.59 -24.30
C MET A 556 10.10 26.21 -24.85
N ASN A 557 11.34 25.74 -24.65
CA ASN A 557 11.78 24.44 -25.12
C ASN A 557 11.15 23.26 -24.35
N THR A 558 10.66 23.54 -23.14
CA THR A 558 10.04 22.52 -22.28
C THR A 558 8.55 22.32 -22.54
N LEU A 559 7.87 23.35 -23.07
CA LEU A 559 6.42 23.34 -23.30
C LEU A 559 5.99 22.33 -24.37
N GLN A 560 6.76 22.23 -25.44
CA GLN A 560 6.45 21.37 -26.58
C GLN A 560 6.38 19.88 -26.17
N ALA A 561 7.14 19.49 -25.17
CA ALA A 561 7.17 18.13 -24.64
C ALA A 561 5.88 17.73 -23.89
N LEU A 562 5.07 18.70 -23.44
CA LEU A 562 3.80 18.48 -22.72
C LEU A 562 2.55 18.84 -23.56
N GLN A 563 2.72 19.14 -24.85
CA GLN A 563 1.64 19.58 -25.73
C GLN A 563 0.46 18.60 -25.75
N GLN A 564 0.73 17.29 -25.73
CA GLN A 564 -0.34 16.27 -25.73
C GLN A 564 -1.18 16.30 -24.44
N LEU A 565 -0.58 16.68 -23.32
CA LEU A 565 -1.33 16.88 -22.06
C LEU A 565 -2.22 18.13 -22.15
N LEU A 566 -1.73 19.19 -22.77
CA LEU A 566 -2.50 20.43 -22.97
C LEU A 566 -3.69 20.17 -23.91
N GLN A 567 -3.43 19.45 -25.01
CA GLN A 567 -4.50 19.04 -25.94
C GLN A 567 -5.57 18.24 -25.20
N TRP A 568 -5.15 17.25 -24.40
CA TRP A 568 -6.08 16.43 -23.66
C TRP A 568 -6.93 17.25 -22.66
N VAL A 569 -6.36 18.25 -22.00
CA VAL A 569 -7.13 19.17 -21.11
C VAL A 569 -8.18 19.94 -21.90
N GLY A 570 -7.81 20.50 -23.07
CA GLY A 570 -8.73 21.20 -23.96
C GLY A 570 -9.88 20.28 -24.44
N ASP A 571 -9.55 19.09 -24.86
CA ASP A 571 -10.52 18.07 -25.31
C ASP A 571 -11.46 17.67 -24.16
N PHE A 572 -10.93 17.54 -22.94
CA PHE A 572 -11.72 17.22 -21.77
C PHE A 572 -12.72 18.34 -21.43
N VAL A 573 -12.29 19.60 -21.45
CA VAL A 573 -13.18 20.75 -21.22
C VAL A 573 -14.29 20.79 -22.28
N LEU A 574 -13.94 20.61 -23.55
CA LEU A 574 -14.91 20.58 -24.64
C LEU A 574 -15.90 19.43 -24.48
N TYR A 575 -15.41 18.23 -24.18
CA TYR A 575 -16.26 17.07 -23.92
C TYR A 575 -17.23 17.30 -22.75
N LEU A 576 -16.74 17.86 -21.63
CA LEU A 576 -17.56 18.15 -20.45
C LEU A 576 -18.71 19.11 -20.79
N LEU A 577 -18.39 20.24 -21.42
CA LEU A 577 -19.39 21.25 -21.78
C LEU A 577 -20.40 20.73 -22.81
N ALA A 578 -19.95 19.99 -23.83
CA ALA A 578 -20.81 19.37 -24.80
C ALA A 578 -21.71 18.26 -24.22
N SER A 579 -21.33 17.69 -23.08
CA SER A 579 -22.13 16.66 -22.38
C SER A 579 -23.18 17.26 -21.43
N LEU A 580 -23.12 18.55 -21.16
CA LEU A 580 -24.01 19.24 -20.21
C LEU A 580 -25.50 19.09 -20.55
N PRO A 581 -25.94 19.23 -21.83
CA PRO A 581 -27.34 19.05 -22.22
C PRO A 581 -27.89 17.63 -21.96
N ASN A 582 -27.02 16.64 -21.87
CA ASN A 582 -27.38 15.23 -21.73
C ASN A 582 -27.28 14.72 -20.28
N GLN A 583 -27.56 15.57 -19.29
CA GLN A 583 -27.38 15.26 -17.86
C GLN A 583 -28.24 14.11 -17.30
N GLY A 584 -29.25 13.63 -18.00
CA GLY A 584 -30.18 12.59 -17.54
C GLY A 584 -29.56 11.22 -17.21
N SER A 585 -28.28 10.99 -17.47
CA SER A 585 -27.59 9.72 -17.17
C SER A 585 -26.50 9.91 -16.13
N LEU A 586 -26.84 9.64 -14.86
CA LEU A 586 -25.88 9.53 -13.74
C LEU A 586 -24.74 8.52 -13.98
N LEU A 587 -24.86 7.70 -15.01
CA LEU A 587 -23.96 6.60 -15.32
C LEU A 587 -22.89 6.97 -16.36
N ARG A 588 -22.82 8.21 -16.84
CA ARG A 588 -21.78 8.64 -17.79
C ARG A 588 -20.52 9.13 -17.06
N PRO A 589 -19.33 8.74 -17.52
CA PRO A 589 -18.09 9.35 -17.04
C PRO A 589 -18.11 10.87 -17.26
N GLY A 590 -17.56 11.64 -16.32
CA GLY A 590 -17.55 13.11 -16.35
C GLY A 590 -18.71 13.79 -15.62
N HIS A 591 -19.80 13.07 -15.31
CA HIS A 591 -20.96 13.65 -14.64
C HIS A 591 -20.61 14.32 -13.27
N SER A 592 -19.70 13.71 -12.49
CA SER A 592 -19.31 14.25 -11.20
C SER A 592 -18.53 15.57 -11.29
N PHE A 593 -17.94 15.88 -12.46
CA PHE A 593 -17.23 17.14 -12.67
C PHE A 593 -18.17 18.32 -12.84
N LEU A 594 -19.28 18.12 -13.52
CA LEU A 594 -20.25 19.19 -13.81
C LEU A 594 -20.88 19.78 -12.54
N ARG A 595 -20.81 19.06 -11.42
CA ARG A 595 -21.36 19.45 -10.10
C ARG A 595 -20.29 19.69 -9.02
N ASP A 596 -19.02 19.67 -9.40
CA ASP A 596 -17.90 19.86 -8.47
C ASP A 596 -17.19 21.19 -8.73
N GLY A 597 -17.58 22.22 -7.98
CA GLY A 597 -16.99 23.56 -8.09
C GLY A 597 -15.47 23.58 -7.92
N THR A 598 -14.90 22.68 -7.13
CA THR A 598 -13.43 22.56 -6.96
C THR A 598 -12.76 22.07 -8.24
N SER A 599 -13.31 21.03 -8.86
CA SER A 599 -12.77 20.48 -10.13
C SER A 599 -12.98 21.47 -11.28
N LEU A 600 -14.13 22.14 -11.34
CA LEU A 600 -14.39 23.19 -12.34
C LEU A 600 -13.45 24.40 -12.18
N GLY A 601 -13.18 24.81 -10.95
CA GLY A 601 -12.21 25.86 -10.63
C GLY A 601 -10.80 25.49 -11.10
N MET A 602 -10.38 24.25 -10.90
CA MET A 602 -9.08 23.74 -11.36
C MET A 602 -9.00 23.69 -12.89
N LEU A 603 -10.07 23.27 -13.59
CA LEU A 603 -10.11 23.30 -15.05
C LEU A 603 -10.04 24.73 -15.59
N ARG A 604 -10.76 25.65 -14.97
CA ARG A 604 -10.71 27.09 -15.31
C ARG A 604 -9.29 27.66 -15.15
N GLU A 605 -8.61 27.31 -14.05
CA GLU A 605 -7.21 27.69 -13.82
C GLU A 605 -6.27 27.08 -14.87
N LEU A 606 -6.46 25.82 -15.24
CA LEU A 606 -5.69 25.17 -16.30
C LEU A 606 -5.87 25.87 -17.66
N MET A 607 -7.10 26.29 -18.00
CA MET A 607 -7.35 27.04 -19.23
C MET A 607 -6.60 28.37 -19.26
N VAL A 608 -6.51 29.08 -18.13
CA VAL A 608 -5.70 30.29 -17.99
C VAL A 608 -4.22 30.00 -18.20
N VAL A 609 -3.68 28.95 -17.59
CA VAL A 609 -2.29 28.54 -17.79
C VAL A 609 -1.99 28.22 -19.24
N ILE A 610 -2.88 27.47 -19.90
CA ILE A 610 -2.75 27.14 -21.32
C ILE A 610 -2.76 28.41 -22.18
N ARG A 611 -3.60 29.40 -21.86
CA ARG A 611 -3.66 30.69 -22.56
C ARG A 611 -2.38 31.51 -22.37
N ILE A 612 -1.80 31.53 -21.16
CA ILE A 612 -0.50 32.14 -20.90
C ILE A 612 0.57 31.52 -21.81
N TRP A 613 0.55 30.19 -21.95
CA TRP A 613 1.50 29.50 -22.83
C TRP A 613 1.27 29.83 -24.30
N GLY A 614 0.01 29.98 -24.72
CA GLY A 614 -0.34 30.38 -26.06
C GLY A 614 0.17 31.76 -26.48
N LEU A 615 0.34 32.70 -25.53
CA LEU A 615 0.98 34.00 -25.79
C LEU A 615 2.47 33.85 -26.16
N LEU A 616 3.15 32.91 -25.51
CA LEU A 616 4.55 32.65 -25.77
C LEU A 616 4.77 31.85 -27.06
N LYS A 617 3.89 30.85 -27.31
CA LYS A 617 3.97 29.98 -28.46
C LYS A 617 2.57 29.53 -28.90
N PRO A 618 1.94 30.20 -29.90
CA PRO A 618 0.59 29.84 -30.35
C PRO A 618 0.42 28.38 -30.76
N SER A 619 1.48 27.75 -31.32
CA SER A 619 1.46 26.34 -31.71
C SER A 619 1.33 25.33 -30.55
N CYS A 620 1.39 25.79 -29.27
CA CYS A 620 1.16 24.95 -28.08
C CYS A 620 -0.30 24.97 -27.64
N LEU A 621 -1.16 25.80 -28.22
CA LEU A 621 -2.59 25.80 -27.93
C LEU A 621 -3.27 24.51 -28.41
N PRO A 622 -4.30 24.04 -27.68
CA PRO A 622 -5.13 22.92 -28.14
C PRO A 622 -5.79 23.24 -29.48
N VAL A 623 -5.80 22.28 -30.38
CA VAL A 623 -6.46 22.39 -31.67
C VAL A 623 -7.81 21.71 -31.59
N TYR A 624 -8.91 22.45 -31.80
CA TYR A 624 -10.27 21.90 -31.72
C TYR A 624 -10.83 21.48 -33.09
N THR A 625 -10.52 22.26 -34.13
CA THR A 625 -10.82 21.93 -35.54
C THR A 625 -9.78 22.56 -36.47
N ALA A 626 -9.65 22.03 -37.68
CA ALA A 626 -8.75 22.58 -38.69
C ALA A 626 -9.17 23.98 -39.18
N THR A 627 -10.44 24.35 -39.02
CA THR A 627 -11.04 25.57 -39.54
C THR A 627 -11.38 26.62 -38.46
N SER A 628 -11.31 26.28 -37.19
CA SER A 628 -11.58 27.20 -36.07
C SER A 628 -10.36 27.98 -35.61
N ASP A 629 -10.57 29.25 -35.24
CA ASP A 629 -9.54 29.96 -34.48
C ASP A 629 -9.49 29.37 -33.05
N THR A 630 -8.33 28.82 -32.71
CA THR A 630 -8.10 28.20 -31.39
C THR A 630 -8.26 29.20 -30.24
N GLN A 631 -7.92 30.48 -30.46
CA GLN A 631 -8.05 31.52 -29.42
C GLN A 631 -9.52 31.82 -29.13
N ASP A 632 -10.32 31.98 -30.18
CA ASP A 632 -11.76 32.19 -30.04
C ASP A 632 -12.46 31.00 -29.41
N SER A 633 -12.09 29.79 -29.80
CA SER A 633 -12.60 28.53 -29.22
C SER A 633 -12.24 28.42 -27.72
N MET A 634 -11.00 28.73 -27.34
CA MET A 634 -10.60 28.77 -25.93
C MET A 634 -11.37 29.78 -25.11
N SER A 635 -11.58 31.01 -25.65
CA SER A 635 -12.34 32.07 -24.99
C SER A 635 -13.80 31.67 -24.79
N LEU A 636 -14.41 31.02 -25.80
CA LEU A 636 -15.76 30.44 -25.70
C LEU A 636 -15.84 29.38 -24.60
N LEU A 637 -14.95 28.39 -24.61
CA LEU A 637 -14.96 27.32 -23.61
C LEU A 637 -14.68 27.83 -22.20
N PHE A 638 -13.77 28.79 -22.04
CA PHE A 638 -13.49 29.42 -20.75
C PHE A 638 -14.73 30.16 -20.21
N ARG A 639 -15.43 30.91 -21.06
CA ARG A 639 -16.67 31.63 -20.71
C ARG A 639 -17.72 30.65 -20.19
N LEU A 640 -18.01 29.57 -20.93
CA LEU A 640 -19.02 28.58 -20.56
C LEU A 640 -18.61 27.85 -19.25
N LEU A 641 -17.33 27.46 -19.13
CA LEU A 641 -16.82 26.83 -17.93
C LEU A 641 -16.89 27.74 -16.71
N THR A 642 -16.65 29.04 -16.88
CA THR A 642 -16.74 30.03 -15.78
C THR A 642 -18.20 30.21 -15.35
N LYS A 643 -19.16 30.30 -16.28
CA LYS A 643 -20.59 30.36 -15.95
C LYS A 643 -21.01 29.14 -15.12
N LEU A 644 -20.61 27.93 -15.57
CA LEU A 644 -20.90 26.67 -14.85
C LEU A 644 -20.27 26.66 -13.45
N TRP A 645 -19.02 27.13 -13.34
CA TRP A 645 -18.32 27.21 -12.05
C TRP A 645 -19.02 28.18 -11.07
N ILE A 646 -19.49 29.34 -11.55
CA ILE A 646 -20.24 30.32 -10.74
C ILE A 646 -21.54 29.69 -10.22
N CYS A 647 -22.33 29.03 -11.06
CA CYS A 647 -23.52 28.31 -10.62
C CYS A 647 -23.23 27.31 -9.51
N CYS A 648 -22.21 26.47 -9.68
CA CYS A 648 -21.84 25.47 -8.65
C CYS A 648 -21.30 26.08 -7.36
N ARG A 649 -20.66 27.27 -7.40
CA ARG A 649 -20.13 27.96 -6.23
C ARG A 649 -21.21 28.65 -5.41
N ASP A 650 -22.09 29.38 -6.08
CA ASP A 650 -23.05 30.30 -5.45
C ASP A 650 -24.35 29.59 -5.01
N GLU A 651 -24.81 28.59 -5.75
CA GLU A 651 -26.02 27.84 -5.49
C GLU A 651 -25.81 26.42 -4.93
N GLY A 652 -24.57 25.96 -4.93
CA GLY A 652 -24.17 24.66 -4.40
C GLY A 652 -24.26 23.50 -5.42
N PRO A 653 -23.83 22.28 -5.04
CA PRO A 653 -23.69 21.14 -5.95
C PRO A 653 -25.03 20.52 -6.41
N ALA A 654 -26.16 20.91 -5.79
CA ALA A 654 -27.49 20.43 -6.15
C ALA A 654 -28.21 21.33 -7.15
N SER A 655 -27.65 22.51 -7.47
CA SER A 655 -28.23 23.45 -8.40
C SER A 655 -28.23 22.90 -9.83
N GLU A 656 -29.32 23.08 -10.53
CA GLU A 656 -29.37 22.82 -11.97
C GLU A 656 -28.75 24.00 -12.72
N PRO A 657 -27.97 23.75 -13.79
CA PRO A 657 -27.43 24.82 -14.61
C PRO A 657 -28.55 25.64 -15.25
N ASP A 658 -28.32 26.97 -15.38
CA ASP A 658 -29.23 27.87 -16.10
C ASP A 658 -29.55 27.34 -17.50
N GLU A 659 -30.83 27.40 -17.90
CA GLU A 659 -31.28 26.96 -19.25
C GLU A 659 -30.50 27.65 -20.35
N ALA A 660 -30.18 28.94 -20.22
CA ALA A 660 -29.41 29.67 -21.21
C ALA A 660 -27.96 29.11 -21.36
N LEU A 661 -27.35 28.64 -20.28
CA LEU A 661 -26.05 27.96 -20.36
C LEU A 661 -26.16 26.60 -21.04
N VAL A 662 -27.23 25.85 -20.76
CA VAL A 662 -27.48 24.55 -21.40
C VAL A 662 -27.68 24.77 -22.93
N ASP A 663 -28.46 25.78 -23.32
CA ASP A 663 -28.68 26.11 -24.73
C ASP A 663 -27.37 26.52 -25.44
N GLU A 664 -26.54 27.36 -24.83
CA GLU A 664 -25.21 27.69 -25.38
C GLU A 664 -24.35 26.43 -25.57
N CYS A 665 -24.37 25.48 -24.63
CA CYS A 665 -23.64 24.23 -24.73
C CYS A 665 -24.20 23.28 -25.78
N CYS A 666 -25.50 23.32 -26.07
CA CYS A 666 -26.14 22.58 -27.16
C CYS A 666 -25.61 22.98 -28.57
N LEU A 667 -25.09 24.18 -28.70
CA LEU A 667 -24.56 24.67 -29.97
C LEU A 667 -23.11 24.23 -30.22
N LEU A 668 -22.37 23.74 -29.18
CA LEU A 668 -20.96 23.34 -29.33
C LEU A 668 -20.73 22.29 -30.43
N PRO A 669 -21.54 21.21 -30.56
CA PRO A 669 -21.33 20.21 -31.62
C PRO A 669 -21.52 20.73 -33.05
N SER A 670 -22.20 21.87 -33.24
CA SER A 670 -22.34 22.54 -34.53
C SER A 670 -21.16 23.43 -34.90
N GLN A 671 -20.38 23.86 -33.88
CA GLN A 671 -19.26 24.78 -34.05
C GLN A 671 -17.91 24.08 -33.98
N LEU A 672 -17.78 23.06 -33.13
CA LEU A 672 -16.55 22.37 -32.84
C LEU A 672 -16.72 20.84 -32.97
N LEU A 673 -15.68 20.17 -33.44
CA LEU A 673 -15.66 18.72 -33.47
C LEU A 673 -15.46 18.19 -32.06
N ILE A 674 -16.47 17.53 -31.48
CA ILE A 674 -16.38 16.94 -30.16
C ILE A 674 -15.47 15.71 -30.24
N PRO A 675 -14.32 15.71 -29.52
CA PRO A 675 -13.40 14.58 -29.55
C PRO A 675 -13.97 13.38 -28.80
N SER A 676 -13.63 12.18 -29.26
CA SER A 676 -13.78 10.98 -28.43
C SER A 676 -12.71 11.03 -27.33
N LEU A 677 -13.12 11.10 -26.07
CA LEU A 677 -12.19 11.18 -24.96
C LEU A 677 -11.67 9.79 -24.56
N ASP A 678 -10.36 9.62 -24.62
CA ASP A 678 -9.71 8.44 -24.03
C ASP A 678 -9.60 8.59 -22.53
N TRP A 679 -10.46 7.90 -21.80
CA TRP A 679 -10.46 7.87 -20.34
C TRP A 679 -9.26 7.09 -19.79
N LEU A 680 -8.86 7.44 -18.56
CA LEU A 680 -7.91 6.61 -17.84
C LEU A 680 -8.53 5.25 -17.51
N PRO A 681 -7.75 4.17 -17.61
CA PRO A 681 -8.28 2.84 -17.36
C PRO A 681 -8.88 2.72 -15.96
N ALA A 682 -9.94 1.93 -15.85
CA ALA A 682 -10.56 1.51 -14.61
C ALA A 682 -10.64 -0.02 -14.63
N SER A 683 -9.48 -0.69 -14.55
CA SER A 683 -9.43 -2.15 -14.53
C SER A 683 -10.16 -2.71 -13.32
N ASP A 684 -10.87 -3.82 -13.52
CA ASP A 684 -11.44 -4.59 -12.42
C ASP A 684 -10.31 -5.23 -11.62
N GLY A 685 -10.33 -5.04 -10.29
CA GLY A 685 -9.39 -5.70 -9.39
C GLY A 685 -9.87 -7.07 -8.92
N LEU A 686 -8.95 -7.88 -8.41
CA LEU A 686 -9.26 -9.19 -7.83
C LEU A 686 -10.27 -9.08 -6.68
N VAL A 687 -10.14 -8.05 -5.82
CA VAL A 687 -10.97 -7.87 -4.62
C VAL A 687 -12.46 -7.81 -4.96
N SER A 688 -12.83 -7.13 -6.06
CA SER A 688 -14.23 -7.02 -6.50
C SER A 688 -14.86 -8.37 -6.91
N ARG A 689 -14.01 -9.37 -7.18
CA ARG A 689 -14.38 -10.72 -7.61
C ARG A 689 -14.40 -11.76 -6.46
N LEU A 690 -13.85 -11.39 -5.29
CA LEU A 690 -13.77 -12.27 -4.14
C LEU A 690 -15.14 -12.36 -3.42
N GLN A 691 -15.72 -13.54 -3.43
CA GLN A 691 -16.97 -13.81 -2.71
C GLN A 691 -16.69 -14.51 -1.37
N PRO A 692 -17.40 -14.16 -0.27
CA PRO A 692 -17.12 -14.72 1.05
C PRO A 692 -17.21 -16.26 1.15
N LYS A 693 -18.09 -16.88 0.38
CA LYS A 693 -18.33 -18.34 0.46
C LYS A 693 -17.66 -19.15 -0.64
N GLN A 694 -17.02 -18.50 -1.59
CA GLN A 694 -16.39 -19.17 -2.73
C GLN A 694 -14.95 -18.66 -2.90
N PRO A 695 -13.98 -19.28 -2.22
CA PRO A 695 -12.59 -18.91 -2.36
C PRO A 695 -12.11 -19.19 -3.79
N LEU A 696 -11.35 -18.26 -4.35
CA LEU A 696 -10.76 -18.45 -5.66
C LEU A 696 -9.54 -19.41 -5.56
N ARG A 697 -9.45 -20.31 -6.52
CA ARG A 697 -8.27 -21.15 -6.74
C ARG A 697 -7.48 -20.57 -7.91
N LEU A 698 -6.27 -20.16 -7.62
CA LEU A 698 -5.37 -19.49 -8.54
C LEU A 698 -4.13 -20.36 -8.74
N GLN A 699 -3.45 -20.13 -9.84
CA GLN A 699 -2.23 -20.85 -10.20
C GLN A 699 -1.12 -19.85 -10.43
N PHE A 700 0.03 -20.07 -9.82
CA PHE A 700 1.21 -19.24 -10.07
C PHE A 700 1.63 -19.32 -11.55
N GLY A 701 1.95 -18.17 -12.14
CA GLY A 701 2.33 -18.05 -13.54
C GLY A 701 1.17 -18.08 -14.55
N ARG A 702 -0.10 -18.15 -14.09
CA ARG A 702 -1.25 -18.22 -14.98
C ARG A 702 -2.35 -17.27 -14.55
N ALA A 703 -2.63 -16.27 -15.37
CA ALA A 703 -3.74 -15.35 -15.14
C ALA A 703 -5.09 -16.10 -15.14
N PRO A 704 -5.96 -15.89 -14.13
CA PRO A 704 -7.20 -16.60 -14.03
C PRO A 704 -8.23 -16.10 -15.05
N THR A 705 -8.98 -17.01 -15.63
CA THR A 705 -10.21 -16.72 -16.39
C THR A 705 -11.38 -16.73 -15.39
N LEU A 706 -11.92 -15.57 -15.06
CA LEU A 706 -13.01 -15.47 -14.09
C LEU A 706 -14.36 -15.56 -14.76
N PRO A 707 -15.36 -16.22 -14.12
CA PRO A 707 -16.70 -16.30 -14.66
C PRO A 707 -17.32 -14.92 -14.89
N GLY A 708 -17.90 -14.69 -16.06
CA GLY A 708 -18.55 -13.43 -16.42
C GLY A 708 -17.64 -12.33 -16.97
N SER A 709 -16.34 -12.59 -17.15
CA SER A 709 -15.42 -11.71 -17.86
C SER A 709 -14.95 -12.39 -19.15
N ALA A 710 -15.13 -11.74 -20.28
CA ALA A 710 -14.55 -12.19 -21.55
C ALA A 710 -13.04 -11.91 -21.62
N ALA A 711 -12.49 -11.20 -20.65
CA ALA A 711 -11.08 -10.86 -20.56
C ALA A 711 -10.42 -11.62 -19.40
N THR A 712 -9.25 -12.18 -19.65
CA THR A 712 -8.32 -12.60 -18.59
C THR A 712 -7.94 -11.38 -17.77
N LEU A 713 -7.78 -11.53 -16.44
CA LEU A 713 -7.23 -10.49 -15.56
C LEU A 713 -5.71 -10.35 -15.81
N GLN A 714 -5.32 -10.19 -17.05
CA GLN A 714 -3.93 -9.92 -17.37
C GLN A 714 -3.64 -8.44 -17.09
N LEU A 715 -2.47 -8.15 -16.53
CA LEU A 715 -1.88 -6.81 -16.50
C LEU A 715 -1.57 -6.27 -17.91
N ASP A 716 -1.90 -7.01 -18.93
CA ASP A 716 -1.86 -6.57 -20.33
C ASP A 716 -2.87 -5.44 -20.56
N GLY A 717 -2.62 -4.30 -19.91
CA GLY A 717 -3.23 -3.03 -20.29
C GLY A 717 -2.94 -2.65 -21.75
N LEU A 718 -2.16 -3.49 -22.43
CA LEU A 718 -1.89 -3.48 -23.87
C LEU A 718 -2.88 -4.35 -24.65
N ALA A 719 -3.67 -5.22 -24.01
CA ALA A 719 -4.67 -6.06 -24.69
C ALA A 719 -5.96 -5.29 -24.99
N ARG A 720 -5.85 -4.21 -25.76
CA ARG A 720 -6.97 -3.70 -26.53
C ARG A 720 -7.19 -4.65 -27.73
N ALA A 721 -8.41 -4.62 -28.26
CA ALA A 721 -8.76 -5.42 -29.44
C ALA A 721 -7.65 -5.31 -30.51
N PRO A 722 -7.31 -6.40 -31.23
CA PRO A 722 -6.28 -6.39 -32.24
C PRO A 722 -6.57 -5.27 -33.27
N GLY A 723 -5.56 -4.41 -33.49
CA GLY A 723 -5.65 -3.30 -34.46
C GLY A 723 -5.97 -1.91 -33.88
N GLN A 724 -6.27 -1.77 -32.57
CA GLN A 724 -6.37 -0.43 -31.97
C GLN A 724 -4.99 0.11 -31.56
N PRO A 725 -4.67 1.39 -31.87
CA PRO A 725 -3.41 1.98 -31.48
C PRO A 725 -3.30 2.03 -29.95
N LYS A 726 -2.16 1.60 -29.42
CA LYS A 726 -1.85 1.66 -28.00
C LYS A 726 -1.44 3.09 -27.62
N ILE A 727 -1.89 3.56 -26.48
CA ILE A 727 -1.62 4.91 -25.98
C ILE A 727 -0.89 4.82 -24.63
N ASP A 728 0.14 5.62 -24.47
CA ASP A 728 0.71 5.92 -23.16
C ASP A 728 -0.31 6.78 -22.36
N HIS A 729 -0.91 6.19 -21.33
CA HIS A 729 -2.01 6.84 -20.60
C HIS A 729 -1.58 8.09 -19.85
N LEU A 730 -0.32 8.18 -19.42
CA LEU A 730 0.17 9.32 -18.62
C LEU A 730 0.86 10.39 -19.47
N ARG A 731 1.47 10.02 -20.59
CA ARG A 731 2.09 10.97 -21.53
C ARG A 731 1.19 11.37 -22.68
N ARG A 732 0.09 10.64 -22.88
CA ARG A 732 -0.84 10.82 -23.99
C ARG A 732 -0.21 10.69 -25.38
N LEU A 733 0.82 9.85 -25.47
CA LEU A 733 1.52 9.55 -26.71
C LEU A 733 1.00 8.25 -27.34
N HIS A 734 0.86 8.25 -28.66
CA HIS A 734 0.53 7.04 -29.39
C HIS A 734 1.77 6.14 -29.49
N LEU A 735 1.66 4.91 -29.01
CA LEU A 735 2.72 3.91 -29.00
C LEU A 735 2.70 3.01 -30.26
N GLY A 736 1.68 3.14 -31.13
CA GLY A 736 1.47 2.27 -32.28
C GLY A 736 0.87 0.91 -31.91
N ALA A 737 0.75 0.03 -32.91
CA ALA A 737 0.17 -1.31 -32.69
C ALA A 737 1.15 -2.26 -31.96
N CYS A 738 2.45 -2.14 -32.22
CA CYS A 738 3.51 -2.92 -31.59
C CYS A 738 4.54 -1.96 -30.98
N PRO A 739 4.44 -1.61 -29.69
CA PRO A 739 5.41 -0.75 -29.03
C PRO A 739 6.80 -1.40 -29.07
N THR A 740 7.80 -0.65 -29.53
CA THR A 740 9.21 -1.03 -29.50
C THR A 740 9.86 -0.69 -28.16
N GLU A 741 9.24 0.21 -27.41
CA GLU A 741 9.73 0.71 -26.13
C GLU A 741 9.21 -0.15 -24.98
N GLU A 742 10.05 -0.39 -23.98
CA GLU A 742 9.65 -1.04 -22.74
C GLU A 742 8.56 -0.26 -22.03
N CYS A 743 7.51 -0.94 -21.61
CA CYS A 743 6.37 -0.36 -20.92
C CYS A 743 6.24 -0.90 -19.49
N LYS A 744 5.58 -0.12 -18.66
CA LYS A 744 5.13 -0.52 -17.32
C LYS A 744 3.63 -0.29 -17.18
N ALA A 745 2.97 -1.18 -16.45
CA ALA A 745 1.53 -1.10 -16.14
C ALA A 745 1.32 -0.93 -14.63
N CYS A 746 0.26 -0.22 -14.26
CA CYS A 746 -0.13 -0.09 -12.87
C CYS A 746 -0.95 -1.30 -12.43
N THR A 747 -0.57 -1.96 -11.34
CA THR A 747 -1.28 -3.12 -10.78
C THR A 747 -2.71 -2.79 -10.33
N ARG A 748 -2.98 -1.54 -9.95
CA ARG A 748 -4.30 -1.13 -9.41
C ARG A 748 -5.29 -0.61 -10.45
N CYS A 749 -4.85 0.24 -11.36
CA CYS A 749 -5.76 0.88 -12.32
C CYS A 749 -5.57 0.41 -13.76
N GLY A 750 -4.51 -0.34 -14.06
CA GLY A 750 -4.21 -0.79 -15.42
C GLY A 750 -3.64 0.29 -16.33
N CYS A 751 -3.29 1.48 -15.82
CA CYS A 751 -2.59 2.50 -16.62
C CYS A 751 -1.27 1.97 -17.14
N VAL A 752 -1.03 2.10 -18.45
CA VAL A 752 0.22 1.74 -19.11
C VAL A 752 0.97 2.99 -19.51
N THR A 753 2.28 2.98 -19.35
CA THR A 753 3.18 4.07 -19.75
C THR A 753 4.56 3.51 -20.11
N MET A 754 5.30 4.19 -20.97
CA MET A 754 6.68 3.82 -21.28
C MET A 754 7.56 3.87 -20.01
N LEU A 755 8.49 2.94 -19.90
CA LEU A 755 9.42 2.88 -18.76
C LEU A 755 10.33 4.11 -18.72
N LYS A 756 10.86 4.50 -19.87
CA LYS A 756 11.74 5.67 -20.02
C LYS A 756 11.17 6.61 -21.07
N SER A 757 11.25 7.92 -20.83
CA SER A 757 10.87 8.91 -21.84
C SER A 757 11.99 9.08 -22.86
N PRO A 758 11.65 9.17 -24.15
CA PRO A 758 12.62 9.49 -25.20
C PRO A 758 13.19 10.91 -25.04
N ASN A 759 12.41 11.83 -24.49
CA ASN A 759 12.80 13.23 -24.26
C ASN A 759 12.96 13.50 -22.77
N ARG A 760 14.15 13.96 -22.35
CA ARG A 760 14.48 14.24 -20.94
C ARG A 760 14.55 15.73 -20.62
N THR A 761 13.59 16.53 -21.12
CA THR A 761 13.50 17.95 -20.76
C THR A 761 13.16 18.15 -19.29
N THR A 762 13.39 19.35 -18.74
CA THR A 762 13.05 19.68 -17.35
C THR A 762 11.55 19.50 -17.10
N ALA A 763 10.68 19.88 -18.04
CA ALA A 763 9.24 19.73 -17.91
C ALA A 763 8.81 18.26 -17.85
N VAL A 764 9.38 17.41 -18.72
CA VAL A 764 9.11 15.96 -18.70
C VAL A 764 9.57 15.33 -17.38
N LYS A 765 10.74 15.71 -16.87
CA LYS A 765 11.22 15.24 -15.56
C LYS A 765 10.29 15.64 -14.42
N GLN A 766 9.80 16.90 -14.41
CA GLN A 766 8.85 17.35 -13.39
C GLN A 766 7.50 16.64 -13.50
N TRP A 767 7.03 16.34 -14.72
CA TRP A 767 5.85 15.53 -14.93
C TRP A 767 6.03 14.10 -14.43
N GLU A 768 7.14 13.46 -14.80
CA GLU A 768 7.45 12.07 -14.40
C GLU A 768 7.64 11.93 -12.89
N GLN A 769 8.19 12.92 -12.20
CA GLN A 769 8.35 12.92 -10.73
C GLN A 769 7.03 12.71 -9.98
N ARG A 770 5.87 13.05 -10.60
CA ARG A 770 4.55 12.90 -9.99
C ARG A 770 4.10 11.44 -9.89
N TRP A 771 4.59 10.58 -10.76
CA TRP A 771 4.12 9.21 -10.90
C TRP A 771 5.22 8.17 -11.15
N ILE A 772 6.48 8.55 -11.19
CA ILE A 772 7.58 7.61 -11.51
C ILE A 772 7.70 6.49 -10.48
N LYS A 773 7.53 6.80 -9.19
CA LYS A 773 7.64 5.83 -8.09
C LYS A 773 6.39 4.97 -7.94
N ASN A 774 5.23 5.60 -8.02
CA ASN A 774 3.92 4.97 -7.93
C ASN A 774 2.99 5.61 -8.95
N CYS A 775 2.02 4.86 -9.44
CA CYS A 775 0.97 5.43 -10.27
C CYS A 775 0.20 6.54 -9.54
N LEU A 776 -0.44 7.43 -10.27
CA LEU A 776 -1.29 8.49 -9.68
C LEU A 776 -2.38 7.95 -8.76
N CYS A 777 -2.89 6.74 -9.02
CA CYS A 777 -3.85 6.05 -8.14
C CYS A 777 -3.20 5.40 -6.90
N GLY A 778 -1.89 5.55 -6.69
CA GLY A 778 -1.14 4.94 -5.60
C GLY A 778 -0.73 3.47 -5.83
N GLY A 779 -1.12 2.85 -6.94
CA GLY A 779 -0.74 1.48 -7.28
C GLY A 779 0.74 1.36 -7.67
N LEU A 780 1.27 0.15 -7.59
CA LEU A 780 2.65 -0.18 -7.94
C LEU A 780 2.81 -0.31 -9.46
N TRP A 781 4.04 -0.16 -9.93
CA TRP A 781 4.40 -0.38 -11.31
C TRP A 781 4.93 -1.80 -11.52
N TRP A 782 4.49 -2.41 -12.60
CA TRP A 782 4.90 -3.73 -13.04
C TRP A 782 5.43 -3.65 -14.47
N ARG A 783 6.62 -4.19 -14.75
CA ARG A 783 7.15 -4.23 -16.12
C ARG A 783 6.27 -5.17 -16.95
N VAL A 784 5.81 -4.67 -18.09
CA VAL A 784 5.03 -5.47 -19.04
C VAL A 784 6.02 -6.11 -20.01
N PRO A 785 5.97 -7.43 -20.24
CA PRO A 785 6.82 -8.08 -21.24
C PRO A 785 6.49 -7.52 -22.61
N LEU A 786 7.51 -7.30 -23.43
CA LEU A 786 7.33 -6.98 -24.86
C LEU A 786 6.75 -8.23 -25.52
N SER A 787 5.53 -8.14 -26.03
CA SER A 787 4.85 -9.23 -26.74
C SER A 787 5.36 -9.39 -28.15
#